data_774133dedeb134275685b605616b9b62
#
_entry.id   774133dedeb134275685b605616b9b62
#
_cell.length_a   1.000
_cell.length_b   1.000
_cell.length_c   1.000
_cell.angle_alpha   90.00
_cell.angle_beta   90.00
_cell.angle_gamma   90.00
#
_symmetry.space_group_name_H-M   'P 1'
#
loop_
_entity.id
_entity.type
_entity.pdbx_description
1 polymer ?
#
loop_
_entity_poly.entity_id
_entity_poly.type
_entity_poly.pdbx_seq_one_letter_code
_entity_poly.pdbx_strand_id
1 'polypeptide(L)'
;MPSIGLALSGGGFRATLYHLGVIRYLRDSGTLPLVADIAAVSGGSVVAAHLVLNWDRYNGSDAEFAEAAAEVIRFVQFDVRNHIVRRLPLLFPMRYAARLTGWPAAHLAPNALLERHYRDFLYGDRRLFELPKSPGLHILATNVSDGVLSVFNRDGLHIQKRDLDGDDPFHHVPGLTAPIAKVVGASSAFPGFFPPVEITAADLGVRAGHFPTESFTDGGVYDNLGIRAFRWLQQVRGSPLSRVFVSDAGKPFQILGDTSLGFLAQSIRATDILWDRVWQLERENFGDQNGFYFVPITRVVPLEEDPHALHPVLQAEVASIRTDLDRFSDLEVNTLVGHGYEVARSVHRRMLVVGGSPVHEGPVWLPLPGDQALRGQDPGLPAVGEGHSDPAEGALGAGAEVRAAASALRTVTARTGGTNPRALLATTLRRSSRRKVWSTLLDFRDWPSWIYLALGLLLLVWLPIRFWQVHRHDRMLTSVINSIAKGDPDIRLVLDLVENDPLRDWSPIAVTDSDELAPVHVGDIDVLSRSRIIDLRKTWVGQGARDGQGIVQMRDRLTLRIPEGASDPSITLRSANVVRELEYRQPRNQPQIVVRRGFEDVDGEKLARYELTCNLASAPRGVPVTIEVATHVRFPKLLPGRMPFLLDHPTDLLTVWMLFPEDHPYHTYKLLRHPRDQPDATEPLSARYTIDHPYGTLIGWSVIKPDPGTVYECRWTND
;
A
#
# COMPACT_ATOMS: atom_id res chain seq x y z
N MET A 1 39.70 -32.92 27.64
CA MET A 1 40.08 -31.67 26.98
C MET A 1 39.10 -30.59 27.40
N PRO A 2 39.53 -29.35 27.55
CA PRO A 2 38.61 -28.28 27.93
C PRO A 2 37.55 -28.10 26.82
N SER A 3 36.29 -28.21 27.18
CA SER A 3 35.18 -27.98 26.27
C SER A 3 34.84 -26.48 26.17
N ILE A 4 34.54 -26.01 24.98
CA ILE A 4 34.32 -24.60 24.66
C ILE A 4 32.84 -24.40 24.31
N GLY A 5 32.26 -23.28 24.74
CA GLY A 5 30.96 -22.80 24.28
C GLY A 5 31.12 -21.76 23.15
N LEU A 6 30.15 -21.72 22.26
CA LEU A 6 30.06 -20.73 21.18
C LEU A 6 28.68 -20.05 21.17
N ALA A 7 28.63 -18.77 21.49
CA ALA A 7 27.42 -17.94 21.39
C ALA A 7 27.41 -17.19 20.10
N LEU A 8 26.33 -17.27 19.32
CA LEU A 8 26.15 -16.59 18.04
C LEU A 8 24.92 -15.66 18.10
N SER A 9 25.18 -14.36 18.17
CA SER A 9 24.17 -13.34 18.39
C SER A 9 23.20 -13.16 17.22
N GLY A 10 22.09 -12.48 17.48
CA GLY A 10 21.17 -12.02 16.46
C GLY A 10 21.74 -10.88 15.61
N GLY A 11 21.04 -10.57 14.49
CA GLY A 11 21.40 -9.47 13.60
C GLY A 11 21.20 -9.76 12.10
N GLY A 12 20.21 -10.56 11.75
CA GLY A 12 19.86 -10.91 10.38
C GLY A 12 21.01 -11.54 9.59
N PHE A 13 21.03 -11.38 8.29
CA PHE A 13 22.08 -11.93 7.42
C PHE A 13 23.47 -11.34 7.68
N ARG A 14 23.55 -10.11 8.22
CA ARG A 14 24.82 -9.55 8.68
C ARG A 14 25.47 -10.46 9.73
N ALA A 15 24.70 -10.89 10.73
CA ALA A 15 25.19 -11.77 11.77
C ALA A 15 25.56 -13.16 11.20
N THR A 16 24.71 -13.71 10.32
CA THR A 16 24.99 -14.99 9.64
C THR A 16 26.37 -15.00 8.97
N LEU A 17 26.70 -13.93 8.23
CA LEU A 17 27.99 -13.82 7.52
C LEU A 17 29.15 -13.53 8.45
N TYR A 18 28.99 -12.65 9.43
CA TYR A 18 30.02 -12.34 10.42
C TYR A 18 30.41 -13.60 11.21
N HIS A 19 29.41 -14.34 11.68
CA HIS A 19 29.63 -15.60 12.41
C HIS A 19 30.28 -16.69 11.53
N LEU A 20 29.97 -16.72 10.23
CA LEU A 20 30.64 -17.64 9.31
C LEU A 20 32.14 -17.38 9.27
N GLY A 21 32.58 -16.11 9.33
CA GLY A 21 33.99 -15.75 9.45
C GLY A 21 34.61 -16.19 10.78
N VAL A 22 33.91 -16.02 11.89
CA VAL A 22 34.32 -16.51 13.21
C VAL A 22 34.47 -18.03 13.21
N ILE A 23 33.49 -18.75 12.67
CA ILE A 23 33.51 -20.22 12.54
C ILE A 23 34.71 -20.67 11.70
N ARG A 24 34.99 -19.98 10.59
CA ARG A 24 36.15 -20.30 9.76
C ARG A 24 37.46 -20.13 10.53
N TYR A 25 37.61 -19.03 11.28
CA TYR A 25 38.79 -18.85 12.11
C TYR A 25 38.92 -19.93 13.19
N LEU A 26 37.84 -20.30 13.90
CA LEU A 26 37.86 -21.35 14.89
C LEU A 26 38.27 -22.71 14.29
N ARG A 27 37.86 -22.99 13.07
CA ARG A 27 38.30 -24.21 12.34
C ARG A 27 39.80 -24.13 12.02
N ASP A 28 40.27 -23.02 11.46
CA ASP A 28 41.69 -22.87 11.03
C ASP A 28 42.66 -22.89 12.22
N SER A 29 42.23 -22.42 13.38
CA SER A 29 42.98 -22.51 14.65
C SER A 29 42.86 -23.86 15.35
N GLY A 30 42.12 -24.84 14.80
CA GLY A 30 41.85 -26.11 15.42
C GLY A 30 40.96 -26.03 16.68
N THR A 31 40.30 -24.89 16.91
CA THR A 31 39.44 -24.66 18.08
C THR A 31 38.01 -25.13 17.85
N LEU A 32 37.53 -25.18 16.61
CA LEU A 32 36.15 -25.58 16.30
C LEU A 32 35.79 -27.00 16.78
N PRO A 33 36.65 -28.03 16.65
CA PRO A 33 36.37 -29.36 17.14
C PRO A 33 36.22 -29.46 18.67
N LEU A 34 36.67 -28.45 19.42
CA LEU A 34 36.57 -28.36 20.88
C LEU A 34 35.25 -27.73 21.35
N VAL A 35 34.43 -27.25 20.43
CA VAL A 35 33.13 -26.66 20.74
C VAL A 35 32.16 -27.76 21.13
N ALA A 36 31.70 -27.74 22.37
CA ALA A 36 30.77 -28.73 22.94
C ALA A 36 29.29 -28.26 22.82
N ASP A 37 29.03 -26.96 23.01
CA ASP A 37 27.70 -26.38 22.97
C ASP A 37 27.71 -25.08 22.18
N ILE A 38 26.65 -24.88 21.37
CA ILE A 38 26.42 -23.68 20.57
C ILE A 38 25.07 -23.11 20.95
N ALA A 39 25.04 -21.86 21.42
CA ALA A 39 23.80 -21.10 21.62
C ALA A 39 23.66 -20.06 20.53
N ALA A 40 22.47 -19.97 19.94
CA ALA A 40 22.29 -19.12 18.76
C ALA A 40 20.94 -18.39 18.74
N VAL A 41 20.94 -17.18 18.18
CA VAL A 41 19.81 -16.26 18.15
C VAL A 41 19.62 -15.71 16.75
N SER A 42 18.40 -15.70 16.22
CA SER A 42 18.03 -15.01 14.99
C SER A 42 18.97 -15.36 13.81
N GLY A 43 19.66 -14.37 13.20
CA GLY A 43 20.65 -14.61 12.14
C GLY A 43 21.79 -15.54 12.54
N GLY A 44 22.15 -15.58 13.84
CA GLY A 44 23.08 -16.56 14.39
C GLY A 44 22.53 -17.98 14.32
N SER A 45 21.22 -18.17 14.59
CA SER A 45 20.57 -19.48 14.48
C SER A 45 20.59 -20.04 13.06
N VAL A 46 20.56 -19.15 12.05
CA VAL A 46 20.62 -19.54 10.64
C VAL A 46 21.92 -20.28 10.33
N VAL A 47 23.05 -19.71 10.69
CA VAL A 47 24.34 -20.38 10.44
C VAL A 47 24.63 -21.51 11.43
N ALA A 48 24.18 -21.38 12.69
CA ALA A 48 24.41 -22.41 13.72
C ALA A 48 23.74 -23.74 13.39
N ALA A 49 22.47 -23.72 12.95
CA ALA A 49 21.77 -24.93 12.55
C ALA A 49 22.42 -25.58 11.31
N HIS A 50 22.85 -24.77 10.32
CA HIS A 50 23.56 -25.28 9.16
C HIS A 50 24.93 -25.86 9.54
N LEU A 51 25.67 -25.18 10.41
CA LEU A 51 26.96 -25.67 10.95
C LEU A 51 26.82 -27.02 11.61
N VAL A 52 25.87 -27.15 12.53
CA VAL A 52 25.70 -28.39 13.31
C VAL A 52 25.21 -29.57 12.48
N LEU A 53 24.30 -29.31 11.51
CA LEU A 53 23.84 -30.32 10.56
C LEU A 53 24.91 -30.79 9.57
N ASN A 54 25.93 -29.94 9.31
CA ASN A 54 27.03 -30.21 8.40
C ASN A 54 28.39 -30.23 9.14
N TRP A 55 28.40 -30.63 10.40
CA TRP A 55 29.56 -30.52 11.29
C TRP A 55 30.85 -31.12 10.71
N ASP A 56 30.77 -32.28 10.08
CA ASP A 56 31.92 -32.94 9.48
C ASP A 56 32.50 -32.15 8.30
N ARG A 57 31.64 -31.52 7.46
CA ARG A 57 32.09 -30.69 6.36
C ARG A 57 32.79 -29.41 6.84
N TYR A 58 32.28 -28.80 7.92
CA TYR A 58 32.88 -27.61 8.50
C TYR A 58 34.22 -27.88 9.20
N ASN A 59 34.43 -29.11 9.70
CA ASN A 59 35.70 -29.55 10.27
C ASN A 59 36.61 -30.26 9.26
N GLY A 60 36.13 -30.50 8.07
CA GLY A 60 36.83 -31.21 6.99
C GLY A 60 37.89 -30.37 6.28
N SER A 61 38.17 -30.71 5.05
CA SER A 61 39.09 -29.98 4.16
C SER A 61 38.63 -28.56 3.86
N ASP A 62 39.53 -27.73 3.32
CA ASP A 62 39.19 -26.39 2.87
C ASP A 62 38.08 -26.37 1.80
N ALA A 63 38.08 -27.38 0.93
CA ALA A 63 37.05 -27.53 -0.10
C ALA A 63 35.67 -27.84 0.50
N GLU A 64 35.62 -28.80 1.43
CA GLU A 64 34.36 -29.18 2.10
C GLU A 64 33.78 -28.04 2.92
N PHE A 65 34.63 -27.28 3.62
CA PHE A 65 34.22 -26.08 4.34
C PHE A 65 33.67 -25.03 3.36
N ALA A 66 34.40 -24.74 2.28
CA ALA A 66 34.02 -23.74 1.29
C ALA A 66 32.69 -24.12 0.61
N GLU A 67 32.45 -25.38 0.34
CA GLU A 67 31.21 -25.88 -0.24
C GLU A 67 30.03 -25.70 0.73
N ALA A 68 30.20 -26.07 2.00
CA ALA A 68 29.18 -25.86 3.03
C ALA A 68 28.88 -24.36 3.24
N ALA A 69 29.91 -23.54 3.31
CA ALA A 69 29.78 -22.08 3.41
C ALA A 69 29.07 -21.46 2.20
N ALA A 70 29.31 -21.97 1.00
CA ALA A 70 28.68 -21.50 -0.22
C ALA A 70 27.16 -21.71 -0.24
N GLU A 71 26.64 -22.71 0.48
CA GLU A 71 25.20 -22.93 0.64
C GLU A 71 24.58 -21.77 1.43
N VAL A 72 25.17 -21.40 2.55
CA VAL A 72 24.76 -20.27 3.38
C VAL A 72 24.87 -18.95 2.61
N ILE A 73 25.97 -18.74 1.88
CA ILE A 73 26.21 -17.54 1.08
C ILE A 73 25.16 -17.40 -0.04
N ARG A 74 24.87 -18.46 -0.77
CA ARG A 74 23.80 -18.47 -1.78
C ARG A 74 22.45 -18.11 -1.20
N PHE A 75 22.15 -18.62 -0.01
CA PHE A 75 20.90 -18.25 0.69
C PHE A 75 20.84 -16.76 1.05
N VAL A 76 21.89 -16.20 1.62
CA VAL A 76 21.98 -14.77 1.97
C VAL A 76 21.91 -13.87 0.72
N GLN A 77 22.31 -14.37 -0.44
CA GLN A 77 22.23 -13.66 -1.73
C GLN A 77 20.89 -13.84 -2.46
N PHE A 78 19.96 -14.64 -1.93
CA PHE A 78 18.67 -14.92 -2.57
C PHE A 78 17.63 -13.80 -2.46
N ASP A 79 17.80 -12.83 -1.55
CA ASP A 79 16.83 -11.73 -1.33
C ASP A 79 15.50 -12.20 -0.68
N VAL A 80 15.62 -12.96 0.40
CA VAL A 80 14.49 -13.60 1.10
C VAL A 80 13.39 -12.62 1.48
N ARG A 81 13.76 -11.47 2.10
CA ARG A 81 12.80 -10.45 2.53
C ARG A 81 11.94 -9.95 1.37
N ASN A 82 12.56 -9.51 0.28
CA ASN A 82 11.79 -8.92 -0.83
C ASN A 82 10.99 -9.99 -1.58
N HIS A 83 11.47 -11.23 -1.60
CA HIS A 83 10.71 -12.36 -2.13
C HIS A 83 9.41 -12.58 -1.34
N ILE A 84 9.46 -12.47 -0.01
CA ILE A 84 8.28 -12.54 0.85
C ILE A 84 7.40 -11.30 0.64
N VAL A 85 7.96 -10.09 0.72
CA VAL A 85 7.22 -8.82 0.61
C VAL A 85 6.49 -8.72 -0.73
N ARG A 86 7.10 -9.14 -1.83
CA ARG A 86 6.45 -9.16 -3.15
C ARG A 86 5.22 -10.06 -3.22
N ARG A 87 5.15 -11.10 -2.40
CA ARG A 87 3.99 -12.02 -2.37
C ARG A 87 2.86 -11.57 -1.46
N LEU A 88 3.15 -10.75 -0.44
CA LEU A 88 2.15 -10.34 0.56
C LEU A 88 0.88 -9.71 -0.04
N PRO A 89 0.95 -8.73 -0.97
CA PRO A 89 -0.25 -8.14 -1.56
C PRO A 89 -1.10 -9.14 -2.35
N LEU A 90 -0.46 -10.13 -2.99
CA LEU A 90 -1.15 -11.19 -3.75
C LEU A 90 -1.79 -12.24 -2.82
N LEU A 91 -1.16 -12.49 -1.66
CA LEU A 91 -1.66 -13.44 -0.68
C LEU A 91 -2.75 -12.86 0.22
N PHE A 92 -2.83 -11.53 0.33
CA PHE A 92 -3.83 -10.86 1.18
C PHE A 92 -5.28 -11.23 0.82
N PRO A 93 -5.73 -11.12 -0.45
CA PRO A 93 -7.07 -11.53 -0.84
C PRO A 93 -7.31 -13.04 -0.64
N MET A 94 -6.29 -13.88 -0.86
CA MET A 94 -6.37 -15.32 -0.60
C MET A 94 -6.54 -15.63 0.88
N ARG A 95 -5.82 -14.94 1.76
CA ARG A 95 -5.99 -15.07 3.22
C ARG A 95 -7.35 -14.61 3.68
N TYR A 96 -7.86 -13.51 3.10
CA TYR A 96 -9.21 -13.02 3.40
C TYR A 96 -10.29 -14.02 2.96
N ALA A 97 -10.18 -14.55 1.75
CA ALA A 97 -11.07 -15.59 1.25
C ALA A 97 -11.01 -16.89 2.10
N ALA A 98 -9.80 -17.31 2.48
CA ALA A 98 -9.61 -18.47 3.35
C ALA A 98 -10.26 -18.28 4.74
N ARG A 99 -10.19 -17.06 5.31
CA ARG A 99 -10.93 -16.73 6.55
C ARG A 99 -12.46 -16.87 6.40
N LEU A 100 -13.00 -16.47 5.26
CA LEU A 100 -14.44 -16.56 4.99
C LEU A 100 -14.92 -18.00 4.75
N THR A 101 -14.06 -18.84 4.17
CA THR A 101 -14.38 -20.23 3.82
C THR A 101 -13.97 -21.24 4.88
N GLY A 102 -13.29 -20.82 5.95
CA GLY A 102 -12.73 -21.73 6.97
C GLY A 102 -11.53 -22.55 6.48
N TRP A 103 -10.95 -22.19 5.33
CA TRP A 103 -9.75 -22.90 4.83
C TRP A 103 -8.49 -22.55 5.62
N PRO A 104 -7.58 -23.52 5.86
CA PRO A 104 -6.36 -23.25 6.64
C PRO A 104 -5.45 -22.28 5.88
N ALA A 105 -5.42 -21.02 6.34
CA ALA A 105 -4.61 -19.95 5.73
C ALA A 105 -3.20 -19.82 6.32
N ALA A 106 -2.82 -20.69 7.25
CA ALA A 106 -1.52 -20.63 7.95
C ALA A 106 -0.32 -20.64 6.98
N HIS A 107 -0.40 -21.43 5.90
CA HIS A 107 0.65 -21.52 4.87
C HIS A 107 0.89 -20.24 4.07
N LEU A 108 -0.02 -19.27 4.15
CA LEU A 108 0.05 -17.99 3.45
C LEU A 108 0.59 -16.87 4.35
N ALA A 109 1.02 -17.17 5.57
CA ALA A 109 1.58 -16.21 6.49
C ALA A 109 3.05 -15.88 6.13
N PRO A 110 3.54 -14.65 6.41
CA PRO A 110 4.94 -14.27 6.14
C PRO A 110 5.96 -15.18 6.81
N ASN A 111 5.70 -15.63 8.05
CA ASN A 111 6.53 -16.56 8.79
C ASN A 111 6.56 -17.97 8.18
N ALA A 112 5.44 -18.45 7.61
CA ALA A 112 5.41 -19.72 6.89
C ALA A 112 6.21 -19.66 5.56
N LEU A 113 6.26 -18.49 4.91
CA LEU A 113 7.13 -18.28 3.75
C LEU A 113 8.60 -18.27 4.17
N LEU A 114 8.95 -17.65 5.30
CA LEU A 114 10.32 -17.65 5.84
C LEU A 114 10.76 -19.07 6.19
N GLU A 115 9.93 -19.83 6.89
CA GLU A 115 10.14 -21.25 7.20
C GLU A 115 10.40 -22.07 5.94
N ARG A 116 9.58 -21.85 4.88
CA ARG A 116 9.78 -22.53 3.59
C ARG A 116 11.15 -22.23 2.99
N HIS A 117 11.63 -20.97 3.04
CA HIS A 117 12.96 -20.64 2.55
C HIS A 117 14.06 -21.34 3.32
N TYR A 118 13.98 -21.39 4.64
CA TYR A 118 14.92 -22.11 5.48
C TYR A 118 14.92 -23.61 5.17
N ARG A 119 13.74 -24.21 4.99
CA ARG A 119 13.61 -25.60 4.61
C ARG A 119 14.20 -25.88 3.22
N ASP A 120 13.79 -25.11 2.22
CA ASP A 120 14.12 -25.39 0.82
C ASP A 120 15.60 -25.12 0.49
N PHE A 121 16.25 -24.20 1.20
CA PHE A 121 17.64 -23.82 0.92
C PHE A 121 18.69 -24.38 1.87
N LEU A 122 18.33 -24.62 3.16
CA LEU A 122 19.35 -24.91 4.18
C LEU A 122 19.14 -26.23 4.91
N TYR A 123 17.93 -26.55 5.35
CA TYR A 123 17.74 -27.64 6.32
C TYR A 123 16.97 -28.86 5.79
N GLY A 124 16.26 -28.74 4.65
CA GLY A 124 15.29 -29.74 4.24
C GLY A 124 14.21 -29.94 5.30
N ASP A 125 13.69 -31.14 5.39
CA ASP A 125 12.65 -31.53 6.38
C ASP A 125 13.23 -32.02 7.71
N ARG A 126 14.47 -31.65 8.04
CA ARG A 126 15.17 -32.04 9.26
C ARG A 126 14.44 -31.56 10.51
N ARG A 127 14.48 -32.42 11.56
CA ARG A 127 13.79 -32.22 12.83
C ARG A 127 14.79 -32.17 13.99
N LEU A 128 14.38 -31.65 15.16
CA LEU A 128 15.26 -31.44 16.31
C LEU A 128 15.95 -32.73 16.75
N PHE A 129 15.29 -33.89 16.72
CA PHE A 129 15.93 -35.19 17.14
C PHE A 129 17.08 -35.61 16.21
N GLU A 130 17.17 -35.07 15.01
CA GLU A 130 18.24 -35.36 14.03
C GLU A 130 19.50 -34.55 14.30
N LEU A 131 19.44 -33.52 15.14
CA LEU A 131 20.64 -32.80 15.58
C LEU A 131 21.63 -33.79 16.28
N PRO A 132 22.94 -33.62 16.07
CA PRO A 132 23.93 -34.43 16.79
C PRO A 132 23.88 -34.20 18.31
N LYS A 133 24.42 -35.09 19.08
CA LYS A 133 24.55 -34.91 20.55
C LYS A 133 25.69 -33.95 20.89
N SER A 134 26.71 -33.89 20.05
CA SER A 134 27.87 -33.01 20.19
C SER A 134 28.27 -32.51 18.80
N PRO A 135 28.43 -31.17 18.61
CA PRO A 135 28.09 -30.15 19.60
C PRO A 135 26.59 -30.06 19.85
N GLY A 136 26.21 -29.72 21.08
CA GLY A 136 24.83 -29.42 21.45
C GLY A 136 24.41 -28.08 20.82
N LEU A 137 23.26 -28.05 20.10
CA LEU A 137 22.72 -26.81 19.55
C LEU A 137 21.53 -26.34 20.40
N HIS A 138 21.58 -25.09 20.81
CA HIS A 138 20.56 -24.39 21.59
C HIS A 138 20.07 -23.16 20.80
N ILE A 139 18.87 -23.26 20.22
CA ILE A 139 18.25 -22.19 19.44
C ILE A 139 17.32 -21.40 20.34
N LEU A 140 17.58 -20.12 20.53
CA LEU A 140 16.85 -19.25 21.43
C LEU A 140 15.70 -18.55 20.70
N ALA A 141 14.55 -18.52 21.36
CA ALA A 141 13.38 -17.74 20.95
C ALA A 141 12.74 -17.08 22.19
N THR A 142 11.94 -16.06 21.98
CA THR A 142 11.17 -15.40 23.04
C THR A 142 9.73 -15.90 23.01
N ASN A 143 9.25 -16.51 24.09
CA ASN A 143 7.83 -16.82 24.25
C ASN A 143 7.06 -15.51 24.47
N VAL A 144 6.12 -15.21 23.57
CA VAL A 144 5.36 -13.95 23.60
C VAL A 144 4.29 -13.97 24.70
N SER A 145 3.72 -15.14 24.97
CA SER A 145 2.62 -15.28 25.95
C SER A 145 3.11 -14.99 27.37
N ASP A 146 4.27 -15.56 27.72
CA ASP A 146 4.82 -15.46 29.08
C ASP A 146 5.91 -14.38 29.21
N GLY A 147 6.44 -13.87 28.09
CA GLY A 147 7.54 -12.91 28.07
C GLY A 147 8.84 -13.48 28.64
N VAL A 148 9.15 -14.74 28.35
CA VAL A 148 10.29 -15.50 28.88
C VAL A 148 11.15 -16.08 27.78
N LEU A 149 12.40 -16.42 28.14
CA LEU A 149 13.32 -17.14 27.27
C LEU A 149 12.84 -18.57 27.01
N SER A 150 12.94 -18.98 25.75
CA SER A 150 12.72 -20.36 25.34
C SER A 150 13.90 -20.87 24.54
N VAL A 151 14.29 -22.11 24.79
CA VAL A 151 15.45 -22.78 24.18
C VAL A 151 14.99 -24.04 23.49
N PHE A 152 15.19 -24.15 22.21
CA PHE A 152 14.98 -25.36 21.42
C PHE A 152 16.31 -26.09 21.24
N ASN A 153 16.32 -27.37 21.50
CA ASN A 153 17.49 -28.21 21.29
C ASN A 153 17.08 -29.63 20.86
N ARG A 154 18.05 -30.55 20.76
CA ARG A 154 17.79 -31.93 20.40
C ARG A 154 16.76 -32.62 21.28
N ASP A 155 16.71 -32.28 22.58
CA ASP A 155 15.83 -32.92 23.55
C ASP A 155 14.42 -32.35 23.58
N GLY A 156 14.19 -31.21 22.92
CA GLY A 156 12.90 -30.56 22.80
C GLY A 156 12.93 -29.06 23.09
N LEU A 157 11.85 -28.57 23.70
CA LEU A 157 11.62 -27.17 24.05
C LEU A 157 11.78 -26.98 25.57
N HIS A 158 12.57 -26.00 25.95
CA HIS A 158 12.76 -25.57 27.34
C HIS A 158 12.23 -24.14 27.47
N ILE A 159 11.22 -23.93 28.32
CA ILE A 159 10.59 -22.63 28.58
C ILE A 159 11.00 -22.16 29.96
N GLN A 160 11.59 -20.98 30.08
CA GLN A 160 11.97 -20.40 31.36
C GLN A 160 10.75 -20.16 32.24
N LYS A 161 10.83 -20.59 33.50
CA LYS A 161 9.79 -20.31 34.50
C LYS A 161 9.91 -18.87 35.00
N ARG A 162 8.78 -18.20 35.24
CA ARG A 162 8.76 -16.89 35.90
C ARG A 162 9.08 -16.97 37.37
N ASP A 163 8.56 -18.03 38.01
CA ASP A 163 8.84 -18.31 39.42
C ASP A 163 10.08 -19.16 39.53
N LEU A 164 11.08 -18.65 40.22
CA LEU A 164 12.38 -19.31 40.38
C LEU A 164 12.36 -20.42 41.47
N ASP A 165 11.18 -20.91 41.83
CA ASP A 165 11.03 -22.00 42.80
C ASP A 165 11.40 -23.35 42.18
N GLY A 166 12.52 -23.92 42.61
CA GLY A 166 13.03 -25.22 42.19
C GLY A 166 14.43 -25.20 41.59
N ASP A 167 15.03 -26.39 41.48
CA ASP A 167 16.43 -26.59 41.03
C ASP A 167 16.63 -26.30 39.52
N ASP A 168 15.57 -26.45 38.68
CA ASP A 168 15.64 -26.18 37.26
C ASP A 168 14.75 -24.97 36.91
N PRO A 169 15.33 -23.86 36.46
CA PRO A 169 14.59 -22.67 36.06
C PRO A 169 13.79 -22.83 34.76
N PHE A 170 13.87 -23.97 34.08
CA PHE A 170 13.16 -24.24 32.83
C PHE A 170 12.14 -25.38 32.99
N HIS A 171 11.01 -25.21 32.31
CA HIS A 171 10.04 -26.28 32.06
C HIS A 171 10.41 -27.00 30.76
N HIS A 172 10.60 -28.29 30.78
CA HIS A 172 10.95 -29.11 29.62
C HIS A 172 9.72 -29.73 28.97
N VAL A 173 9.54 -29.49 27.68
CA VAL A 173 8.55 -30.14 26.82
C VAL A 173 9.30 -31.02 25.81
N PRO A 174 9.10 -32.35 25.82
CA PRO A 174 9.82 -33.27 24.93
C PRO A 174 9.35 -33.11 23.48
N GLY A 175 9.82 -32.07 22.79
CA GLY A 175 9.40 -31.66 21.46
C GLY A 175 10.34 -32.10 20.35
N LEU A 176 10.57 -33.39 20.22
CA LEU A 176 11.60 -33.98 19.36
C LEU A 176 11.33 -33.76 17.84
N THR A 177 10.07 -33.67 17.45
CA THR A 177 9.67 -33.66 16.03
C THR A 177 9.55 -32.27 15.41
N ALA A 178 9.81 -31.21 16.16
CA ALA A 178 9.72 -29.84 15.63
C ALA A 178 10.68 -29.67 14.43
N PRO A 179 10.20 -29.13 13.30
CA PRO A 179 11.06 -28.87 12.15
C PRO A 179 12.10 -27.81 12.48
N ILE A 180 13.37 -28.04 12.15
CA ILE A 180 14.45 -27.08 12.40
C ILE A 180 14.17 -25.76 11.68
N ALA A 181 13.64 -25.81 10.45
CA ALA A 181 13.26 -24.63 9.69
C ALA A 181 12.24 -23.75 10.44
N LYS A 182 11.25 -24.37 11.10
CA LYS A 182 10.23 -23.68 11.90
C LYS A 182 10.81 -23.07 13.16
N VAL A 183 11.69 -23.81 13.85
CA VAL A 183 12.37 -23.36 15.06
C VAL A 183 13.30 -22.17 14.77
N VAL A 184 14.12 -22.26 13.70
CA VAL A 184 14.95 -21.14 13.25
C VAL A 184 14.05 -19.97 12.79
N GLY A 185 12.91 -20.25 12.16
CA GLY A 185 11.89 -19.27 11.83
C GLY A 185 11.35 -18.54 13.05
N ALA A 186 11.09 -19.24 14.15
CA ALA A 186 10.67 -18.66 15.43
C ALA A 186 11.77 -17.79 16.05
N SER A 187 13.02 -18.31 16.07
CA SER A 187 14.20 -17.57 16.54
C SER A 187 14.49 -16.30 15.76
N SER A 188 14.10 -16.21 14.48
CA SER A 188 14.35 -15.08 13.58
C SER A 188 13.10 -14.29 13.19
N ALA A 189 11.97 -14.50 13.88
CA ALA A 189 10.73 -13.76 13.67
C ALA A 189 10.79 -12.39 14.34
N PHE A 190 11.59 -11.47 13.76
CA PHE A 190 11.80 -10.13 14.30
C PHE A 190 10.50 -9.31 14.31
N PRO A 191 10.11 -8.72 15.47
CA PRO A 191 8.89 -7.91 15.58
C PRO A 191 8.87 -6.73 14.61
N GLY A 192 7.71 -6.52 13.98
CA GLY A 192 7.52 -5.48 12.95
C GLY A 192 7.74 -5.95 11.52
N PHE A 193 8.51 -7.03 11.28
CA PHE A 193 8.67 -7.67 9.96
C PHE A 193 7.91 -8.97 9.85
N PHE A 194 7.96 -9.80 10.91
CA PHE A 194 7.29 -11.09 10.94
C PHE A 194 6.33 -11.19 12.13
N PRO A 195 5.14 -11.76 11.93
CA PRO A 195 4.28 -12.13 13.05
C PRO A 195 4.95 -13.24 13.88
N PRO A 196 4.60 -13.38 15.16
CA PRO A 196 5.05 -14.51 15.97
C PRO A 196 4.75 -15.85 15.30
N VAL A 197 5.64 -16.82 15.49
CA VAL A 197 5.49 -18.19 14.99
C VAL A 197 4.74 -19.01 16.03
N GLU A 198 3.63 -19.59 15.64
CA GLU A 198 2.87 -20.50 16.49
C GLU A 198 3.49 -21.90 16.44
N ILE A 199 3.81 -22.44 17.62
CA ILE A 199 4.24 -23.81 17.83
C ILE A 199 3.10 -24.56 18.52
N THR A 200 2.71 -25.68 17.93
CA THR A 200 1.60 -26.51 18.39
C THR A 200 2.09 -27.81 18.99
N ALA A 201 1.23 -28.51 19.73
CA ALA A 201 1.50 -29.87 20.21
C ALA A 201 1.86 -30.81 19.05
N ALA A 202 1.26 -30.68 17.88
CA ALA A 202 1.54 -31.47 16.69
C ALA A 202 2.96 -31.22 16.14
N ASP A 203 3.43 -29.97 16.15
CA ASP A 203 4.80 -29.65 15.75
C ASP A 203 5.83 -30.34 16.64
N LEU A 204 5.58 -30.33 17.94
CA LEU A 204 6.46 -30.98 18.95
C LEU A 204 6.31 -32.50 18.99
N GLY A 205 5.27 -33.05 18.37
CA GLY A 205 4.98 -34.49 18.43
C GLY A 205 4.43 -34.96 19.78
N VAL A 206 3.88 -34.07 20.59
CA VAL A 206 3.24 -34.38 21.87
C VAL A 206 1.71 -34.51 21.70
N ARG A 207 1.07 -35.23 22.63
CA ARG A 207 -0.40 -35.40 22.54
C ARG A 207 -1.14 -34.09 22.65
N ALA A 208 -2.22 -33.98 21.90
CA ALA A 208 -3.12 -32.81 22.01
C ALA A 208 -3.56 -32.64 23.49
N GLY A 209 -3.50 -31.39 23.98
CA GLY A 209 -3.82 -31.04 25.36
C GLY A 209 -2.64 -31.10 26.35
N HIS A 210 -1.48 -31.63 25.96
CA HIS A 210 -0.28 -31.65 26.84
C HIS A 210 0.61 -30.42 26.59
N PHE A 211 0.39 -29.68 25.53
CA PHE A 211 1.05 -28.43 25.22
C PHE A 211 0.03 -27.48 24.55
N PRO A 212 -0.23 -26.29 25.10
CA PRO A 212 -1.05 -25.29 24.46
C PRO A 212 -0.32 -24.75 23.22
N THR A 213 -1.06 -24.21 22.25
CA THR A 213 -0.42 -23.48 21.17
C THR A 213 0.21 -22.22 21.72
N GLU A 214 1.52 -22.08 21.59
CA GLU A 214 2.26 -20.91 22.06
C GLU A 214 2.88 -20.15 20.90
N SER A 215 3.05 -18.84 21.10
CA SER A 215 3.59 -17.92 20.10
C SER A 215 5.01 -17.50 20.46
N PHE A 216 5.92 -17.63 19.50
CA PHE A 216 7.34 -17.31 19.67
C PHE A 216 7.76 -16.22 18.70
N THR A 217 8.59 -15.31 19.18
CA THR A 217 9.22 -14.25 18.37
C THR A 217 10.74 -14.33 18.49
N ASP A 218 11.45 -13.45 17.78
CA ASP A 218 12.92 -13.41 17.74
C ASP A 218 13.53 -13.52 19.15
N GLY A 219 14.52 -14.39 19.27
CA GLY A 219 15.24 -14.60 20.53
C GLY A 219 15.94 -13.35 21.03
N GLY A 220 16.34 -12.46 20.13
CA GLY A 220 17.00 -11.19 20.44
C GLY A 220 16.12 -10.20 21.20
N VAL A 221 14.81 -10.42 21.28
CA VAL A 221 13.92 -9.64 22.14
C VAL A 221 14.25 -9.84 23.62
N TYR A 222 14.64 -11.06 24.00
CA TYR A 222 14.97 -11.40 25.39
C TYR A 222 16.49 -11.47 25.63
N ASP A 223 17.24 -12.19 24.78
CA ASP A 223 18.69 -12.39 24.88
C ASP A 223 19.30 -12.40 23.48
N ASN A 224 19.81 -11.24 23.02
CA ASN A 224 20.38 -11.13 21.68
C ASN A 224 21.78 -11.74 21.54
N LEU A 225 22.47 -11.98 22.64
CA LEU A 225 23.82 -12.55 22.64
C LEU A 225 23.81 -14.10 22.73
N GLY A 226 22.74 -14.69 23.21
CA GLY A 226 22.62 -16.12 23.42
C GLY A 226 23.41 -16.64 24.64
N ILE A 227 23.86 -15.75 25.53
CA ILE A 227 24.76 -16.12 26.64
C ILE A 227 24.04 -16.68 27.86
N ARG A 228 22.76 -16.35 28.04
CA ARG A 228 21.97 -16.86 29.18
C ARG A 228 21.76 -18.36 29.12
N ALA A 229 21.71 -18.95 27.94
CA ALA A 229 21.65 -20.40 27.77
C ALA A 229 22.89 -21.08 28.36
N PHE A 230 24.09 -20.49 28.22
CA PHE A 230 25.31 -21.04 28.83
C PHE A 230 25.31 -21.00 30.35
N ARG A 231 24.75 -19.94 30.95
CA ARG A 231 24.58 -19.86 32.40
C ARG A 231 23.68 -20.97 32.90
N TRP A 232 22.57 -21.23 32.21
CA TRP A 232 21.68 -22.36 32.52
C TRP A 232 22.41 -23.71 32.36
N LEU A 233 23.14 -23.94 31.26
CA LEU A 233 23.91 -25.17 31.02
C LEU A 233 24.96 -25.38 32.08
N GLN A 234 25.67 -24.35 32.52
CA GLN A 234 26.68 -24.45 33.58
C GLN A 234 26.06 -24.73 34.93
N GLN A 235 24.96 -24.08 35.29
CA GLN A 235 24.32 -24.19 36.62
C GLN A 235 23.52 -25.48 36.79
N VAL A 236 22.70 -25.83 35.79
CA VAL A 236 21.75 -26.95 35.94
C VAL A 236 22.27 -28.25 35.36
N ARG A 237 22.92 -28.21 34.21
CA ARG A 237 23.47 -29.42 33.57
C ARG A 237 24.91 -29.76 33.98
N GLY A 238 25.56 -28.88 34.73
CA GLY A 238 26.95 -29.07 35.14
C GLY A 238 27.91 -29.18 33.95
N SER A 239 27.61 -28.48 32.83
CA SER A 239 28.45 -28.53 31.64
C SER A 239 29.86 -27.99 31.94
N PRO A 240 30.91 -28.80 31.69
CA PRO A 240 32.28 -28.45 32.06
C PRO A 240 32.90 -27.43 31.09
N LEU A 241 32.12 -26.41 30.60
CA LEU A 241 32.62 -25.39 29.71
C LEU A 241 33.66 -24.51 30.41
N SER A 242 34.86 -24.52 29.89
CA SER A 242 35.96 -23.72 30.43
C SER A 242 35.99 -22.29 29.90
N ARG A 243 35.48 -22.09 28.71
CA ARG A 243 35.48 -20.81 27.99
C ARG A 243 34.30 -20.72 27.04
N VAL A 244 33.78 -19.51 26.81
CA VAL A 244 32.70 -19.23 25.85
C VAL A 244 33.16 -18.13 24.92
N PHE A 245 33.19 -18.40 23.61
CA PHE A 245 33.30 -17.35 22.58
C PHE A 245 31.95 -16.73 22.32
N VAL A 246 31.82 -15.43 22.50
CA VAL A 246 30.58 -14.68 22.26
C VAL A 246 30.75 -13.86 21.01
N SER A 247 30.32 -14.40 19.88
CA SER A 247 30.33 -13.68 18.60
C SER A 247 29.16 -12.71 18.56
N ASP A 248 29.46 -11.42 18.71
CA ASP A 248 28.48 -10.33 18.80
C ASP A 248 28.44 -9.52 17.51
N ALA A 249 27.44 -9.80 16.68
CA ALA A 249 27.11 -9.07 15.47
C ALA A 249 25.86 -8.18 15.64
N GLY A 250 25.48 -7.85 16.86
CA GLY A 250 24.36 -6.97 17.18
C GLY A 250 24.51 -5.57 16.55
N LYS A 251 23.40 -4.88 16.32
CA LYS A 251 23.40 -3.52 15.78
C LYS A 251 23.96 -2.57 16.85
N PRO A 252 25.05 -1.83 16.56
CA PRO A 252 25.58 -0.86 17.52
C PRO A 252 24.56 0.27 17.72
N PHE A 253 24.50 0.77 18.95
CA PHE A 253 23.66 1.90 19.29
C PHE A 253 24.11 3.17 18.56
N GLN A 254 23.20 3.81 17.83
CA GLN A 254 23.48 5.06 17.12
C GLN A 254 23.09 6.25 17.97
N ILE A 255 24.04 7.14 18.25
CA ILE A 255 23.77 8.42 18.90
C ILE A 255 23.21 9.37 17.83
N LEU A 256 22.01 9.88 18.06
CA LEU A 256 21.37 10.86 17.20
C LEU A 256 21.67 12.26 17.73
N GLY A 257 22.21 13.15 16.87
CA GLY A 257 22.68 14.49 17.28
C GLY A 257 21.53 15.46 17.57
N ASP A 258 20.59 15.61 16.65
CA ASP A 258 19.44 16.51 16.78
C ASP A 258 18.24 15.87 16.09
N THR A 259 17.10 15.71 16.81
CA THR A 259 15.98 14.99 16.25
C THR A 259 14.65 15.40 16.85
N SER A 260 13.86 16.05 16.07
CA SER A 260 12.41 16.04 16.22
C SER A 260 11.86 14.74 15.61
N LEU A 261 11.84 13.66 16.37
CA LEU A 261 11.27 12.39 15.94
C LEU A 261 9.74 12.43 16.07
N GLY A 262 9.01 11.99 15.03
CA GLY A 262 7.58 11.73 15.14
C GLY A 262 7.26 10.59 16.12
N PHE A 263 6.03 10.50 16.59
CA PHE A 263 5.57 9.56 17.64
C PHE A 263 6.04 8.10 17.41
N LEU A 264 5.89 7.57 16.20
CA LEU A 264 6.29 6.19 15.88
C LEU A 264 7.82 6.01 15.95
N ALA A 265 8.58 6.99 15.47
CA ALA A 265 10.03 6.94 15.51
C ALA A 265 10.58 7.07 16.94
N GLN A 266 9.89 7.79 17.83
CA GLN A 266 10.22 7.86 19.25
C GLN A 266 10.03 6.50 19.95
N SER A 267 8.94 5.78 19.63
CA SER A 267 8.68 4.44 20.19
C SER A 267 9.75 3.43 19.77
N ILE A 268 10.15 3.44 18.49
CA ILE A 268 11.26 2.61 18.00
C ILE A 268 12.57 2.99 18.71
N ARG A 269 12.81 4.29 18.89
CA ARG A 269 14.01 4.77 19.58
C ARG A 269 14.06 4.34 21.05
N ALA A 270 12.93 4.36 21.76
CA ALA A 270 12.85 3.87 23.13
C ALA A 270 13.22 2.39 23.21
N THR A 271 12.78 1.58 22.26
CA THR A 271 13.16 0.16 22.15
C THR A 271 14.67 -0.01 21.89
N ASP A 272 15.25 0.77 20.99
CA ASP A 272 16.70 0.78 20.73
C ASP A 272 17.51 1.08 22.02
N ILE A 273 17.05 2.04 22.84
CA ILE A 273 17.68 2.41 24.10
C ILE A 273 17.60 1.25 25.13
N LEU A 274 16.44 0.60 25.23
CA LEU A 274 16.25 -0.54 26.13
C LEU A 274 17.16 -1.72 25.74
N TRP A 275 17.26 -2.02 24.44
CA TRP A 275 18.15 -3.07 23.95
C TRP A 275 19.63 -2.78 24.22
N ASP A 276 20.06 -1.53 23.99
CA ASP A 276 21.42 -1.11 24.30
C ASP A 276 21.73 -1.27 25.80
N ARG A 277 20.77 -0.89 26.65
CA ARG A 277 20.94 -1.05 28.12
C ARG A 277 21.00 -2.52 28.53
N VAL A 278 20.17 -3.37 27.98
CA VAL A 278 20.24 -4.81 28.23
C VAL A 278 21.59 -5.37 27.80
N TRP A 279 22.07 -4.99 26.60
CA TRP A 279 23.39 -5.41 26.10
C TRP A 279 24.52 -4.96 27.01
N GLN A 280 24.51 -3.72 27.53
CA GLN A 280 25.51 -3.22 28.49
C GLN A 280 25.51 -4.06 29.77
N LEU A 281 24.32 -4.34 30.34
CA LEU A 281 24.19 -5.14 31.56
C LEU A 281 24.67 -6.58 31.36
N GLU A 282 24.36 -7.19 30.23
CA GLU A 282 24.83 -8.54 29.91
C GLU A 282 26.36 -8.56 29.80
N ARG A 283 26.96 -7.58 29.15
CA ARG A 283 28.41 -7.48 29.01
C ARG A 283 29.12 -7.21 30.34
N GLU A 284 28.50 -6.44 31.24
CA GLU A 284 28.99 -6.25 32.61
C GLU A 284 28.95 -7.54 33.43
N ASN A 285 27.89 -8.37 33.27
CA ASN A 285 27.70 -9.61 34.01
C ASN A 285 28.51 -10.81 33.47
N PHE A 286 28.82 -10.81 32.17
CA PHE A 286 29.50 -11.87 31.44
C PHE A 286 30.79 -11.34 30.83
N GLY A 287 31.80 -11.05 31.59
CA GLY A 287 33.09 -10.55 31.08
C GLY A 287 34.15 -11.66 31.01
N ASP A 288 35.33 -11.26 30.52
CA ASP A 288 36.50 -12.13 30.38
C ASP A 288 36.86 -12.84 31.73
N GLN A 289 36.61 -12.18 32.85
CA GLN A 289 36.82 -12.74 34.20
C GLN A 289 35.95 -13.96 34.48
N ASN A 290 34.81 -14.06 33.80
CA ASN A 290 33.87 -15.19 33.93
C ASN A 290 34.04 -16.23 32.81
N GLY A 291 35.11 -16.16 32.02
CA GLY A 291 35.39 -17.06 30.90
C GLY A 291 34.60 -16.76 29.61
N PHE A 292 33.96 -15.60 29.50
CA PHE A 292 33.24 -15.17 28.29
C PHE A 292 34.06 -14.16 27.48
N TYR A 293 34.45 -14.56 26.28
CA TYR A 293 35.33 -13.78 25.42
C TYR A 293 34.54 -13.21 24.25
N PHE A 294 34.34 -11.89 24.24
CA PHE A 294 33.53 -11.21 23.25
C PHE A 294 34.31 -10.94 21.96
N VAL A 295 33.71 -11.33 20.83
CA VAL A 295 34.14 -11.08 19.45
C VAL A 295 33.15 -10.11 18.81
N PRO A 296 33.26 -8.78 19.10
CA PRO A 296 32.26 -7.80 18.66
C PRO A 296 32.56 -7.29 17.25
N ILE A 297 31.51 -7.18 16.42
CA ILE A 297 31.58 -6.62 15.06
C ILE A 297 32.09 -5.16 15.02
N THR A 298 32.01 -4.45 16.15
CA THR A 298 32.47 -3.06 16.27
C THR A 298 33.97 -2.91 16.48
N ARG A 299 34.69 -4.02 16.73
CA ARG A 299 36.15 -3.97 16.94
C ARG A 299 36.87 -3.71 15.63
N VAL A 300 37.76 -2.74 15.61
CA VAL A 300 38.68 -2.53 14.51
C VAL A 300 40.04 -3.15 14.90
N VAL A 301 40.54 -4.04 14.07
CA VAL A 301 41.88 -4.68 14.24
C VAL A 301 42.89 -3.86 13.48
N PRO A 302 43.87 -3.22 14.18
CA PRO A 302 44.93 -2.44 13.52
C PRO A 302 45.84 -3.37 12.69
N LEU A 303 46.43 -2.85 11.62
CA LEU A 303 47.36 -3.59 10.76
C LEU A 303 48.68 -3.92 11.48
N GLU A 304 49.01 -3.18 12.53
CA GLU A 304 50.14 -3.47 13.43
C GLU A 304 49.90 -4.72 14.28
N GLU A 305 48.63 -4.95 14.68
CA GLU A 305 48.21 -6.16 15.40
C GLU A 305 48.09 -7.34 14.47
N ASP A 306 47.58 -7.11 13.25
CA ASP A 306 47.33 -8.16 12.24
C ASP A 306 47.58 -7.63 10.83
N PRO A 307 48.76 -7.91 10.23
CA PRO A 307 49.11 -7.46 8.88
C PRO A 307 48.18 -8.04 7.78
N HIS A 308 47.48 -9.11 8.08
CA HIS A 308 46.54 -9.76 7.15
C HIS A 308 45.10 -9.29 7.31
N ALA A 309 44.82 -8.38 8.24
CA ALA A 309 43.48 -7.85 8.46
C ALA A 309 42.98 -7.03 7.26
N LEU A 310 41.68 -6.89 7.18
CA LEU A 310 41.04 -5.97 6.26
C LEU A 310 41.48 -4.53 6.60
N HIS A 311 41.52 -3.66 5.59
CA HIS A 311 41.90 -2.28 5.85
C HIS A 311 40.96 -1.63 6.88
N PRO A 312 41.47 -0.91 7.92
CA PRO A 312 40.68 -0.36 9.04
C PRO A 312 39.49 0.49 8.59
N VAL A 313 39.65 1.18 7.46
CA VAL A 313 38.62 1.97 6.78
C VAL A 313 37.38 1.12 6.42
N LEU A 314 37.58 -0.09 5.97
CA LEU A 314 36.49 -1.03 5.62
C LEU A 314 35.88 -1.61 6.88
N GLN A 315 36.72 -2.02 7.84
CA GLN A 315 36.28 -2.55 9.13
C GLN A 315 35.32 -1.59 9.86
N ALA A 316 35.62 -0.28 9.85
CA ALA A 316 34.77 0.74 10.47
C ALA A 316 33.37 0.83 9.87
N GLU A 317 33.20 0.48 8.61
CA GLU A 317 31.87 0.49 7.94
C GLU A 317 31.10 -0.83 8.11
N VAL A 318 31.78 -1.94 8.49
CA VAL A 318 31.14 -3.26 8.62
C VAL A 318 30.02 -3.26 9.64
N ALA A 319 30.24 -2.66 10.81
CA ALA A 319 29.24 -2.56 11.87
C ALA A 319 28.00 -1.75 11.45
N SER A 320 28.13 -0.89 10.42
CA SER A 320 27.04 -0.08 9.89
C SER A 320 26.18 -0.83 8.86
N ILE A 321 26.63 -1.97 8.34
CA ILE A 321 25.86 -2.79 7.38
C ILE A 321 24.53 -3.19 8.03
N ARG A 322 23.46 -3.12 7.26
CA ARG A 322 22.11 -3.37 7.72
C ARG A 322 21.89 -4.79 8.29
N THR A 323 20.99 -4.90 9.26
CA THR A 323 20.55 -6.16 9.87
C THR A 323 19.26 -6.65 9.20
N ASP A 324 19.32 -7.04 7.93
CA ASP A 324 18.14 -7.37 7.14
C ASP A 324 18.28 -8.78 6.53
N LEU A 325 17.20 -9.27 5.92
CA LEU A 325 17.14 -10.53 5.18
C LEU A 325 17.06 -10.28 3.65
N ASP A 326 17.47 -9.10 3.18
CA ASP A 326 17.57 -8.81 1.76
C ASP A 326 18.89 -9.32 1.17
N ARG A 327 19.03 -9.18 -0.15
CA ARG A 327 20.21 -9.66 -0.88
C ARG A 327 21.48 -8.92 -0.49
N PHE A 328 22.50 -9.64 -0.04
CA PHE A 328 23.86 -9.13 0.20
C PHE A 328 24.72 -9.27 -1.05
N SER A 329 25.53 -8.25 -1.32
CA SER A 329 26.50 -8.24 -2.44
C SER A 329 27.77 -9.00 -2.08
N ASP A 330 28.57 -9.37 -3.09
CA ASP A 330 29.86 -10.04 -2.89
C ASP A 330 30.81 -9.24 -2.01
N LEU A 331 30.79 -7.91 -2.13
CA LEU A 331 31.56 -7.00 -1.28
C LEU A 331 31.12 -7.12 0.19
N GLU A 332 29.81 -7.08 0.47
CA GLU A 332 29.29 -7.21 1.83
C GLU A 332 29.60 -8.59 2.41
N VAL A 333 29.47 -9.65 1.60
CA VAL A 333 29.82 -11.03 2.01
C VAL A 333 31.28 -11.12 2.40
N ASN A 334 32.22 -10.75 1.52
CA ASN A 334 33.65 -10.84 1.77
C ASN A 334 34.07 -9.96 2.95
N THR A 335 33.54 -8.74 3.07
CA THR A 335 33.90 -7.84 4.15
C THR A 335 33.39 -8.34 5.51
N LEU A 336 32.17 -8.84 5.60
CA LEU A 336 31.61 -9.38 6.86
C LEU A 336 32.31 -10.65 7.31
N VAL A 337 32.52 -11.60 6.39
CA VAL A 337 33.21 -12.86 6.70
C VAL A 337 34.68 -12.59 7.07
N GLY A 338 35.38 -11.77 6.30
CA GLY A 338 36.75 -11.41 6.60
C GLY A 338 36.89 -10.70 7.94
N HIS A 339 35.95 -9.79 8.26
CA HIS A 339 35.98 -9.08 9.53
C HIS A 339 35.69 -10.01 10.72
N GLY A 340 34.74 -10.94 10.62
CA GLY A 340 34.48 -11.95 11.64
C GLY A 340 35.73 -12.80 11.91
N TYR A 341 36.45 -13.18 10.85
CA TYR A 341 37.67 -13.96 10.93
C TYR A 341 38.79 -13.21 11.70
N GLU A 342 39.10 -11.97 11.32
CA GLU A 342 40.18 -11.20 11.93
C GLU A 342 39.91 -10.80 13.36
N VAL A 343 38.66 -10.43 13.71
CA VAL A 343 38.28 -10.09 15.08
C VAL A 343 38.37 -11.31 15.98
N ALA A 344 37.92 -12.49 15.50
CA ALA A 344 38.07 -13.75 16.25
C ALA A 344 39.54 -14.06 16.51
N ARG A 345 40.41 -13.88 15.52
CA ARG A 345 41.88 -14.04 15.66
C ARG A 345 42.45 -13.08 16.70
N SER A 346 42.10 -11.82 16.62
CA SER A 346 42.54 -10.78 17.56
C SER A 346 42.14 -11.11 19.02
N VAL A 347 40.90 -11.59 19.21
CA VAL A 347 40.42 -12.02 20.52
C VAL A 347 41.20 -13.27 21.00
N HIS A 348 41.40 -14.26 20.12
CA HIS A 348 42.15 -15.47 20.44
C HIS A 348 43.60 -15.17 20.86
N ARG A 349 44.29 -14.25 20.23
CA ARG A 349 45.66 -13.80 20.66
C ARG A 349 45.66 -13.31 22.11
N ARG A 350 44.64 -12.58 22.52
CA ARG A 350 44.51 -12.13 23.93
C ARG A 350 44.24 -13.29 24.91
N MET A 351 43.51 -14.29 24.47
CA MET A 351 43.25 -15.48 25.30
C MET A 351 44.47 -16.36 25.50
N LEU A 352 45.44 -16.34 24.59
CA LEU A 352 46.70 -17.11 24.74
C LEU A 352 47.53 -16.68 25.93
N VAL A 353 47.40 -15.43 26.41
CA VAL A 353 48.03 -14.99 27.67
C VAL A 353 47.55 -15.86 28.86
N VAL A 354 46.41 -16.56 28.72
CA VAL A 354 45.80 -17.43 29.76
C VAL A 354 45.94 -18.92 29.43
N GLY A 355 46.67 -19.30 28.35
CA GLY A 355 46.87 -20.68 27.87
C GLY A 355 45.77 -21.18 26.93
N GLY A 356 46.13 -21.62 25.74
CA GLY A 356 45.19 -22.08 24.72
C GLY A 356 45.85 -22.69 23.47
N SER A 357 45.06 -23.05 22.46
CA SER A 357 45.53 -23.52 21.16
C SER A 357 46.32 -22.43 20.44
N PRO A 358 47.30 -22.79 19.57
CA PRO A 358 48.07 -21.78 18.84
C PRO A 358 47.18 -20.92 17.92
N VAL A 359 47.54 -19.66 17.78
CA VAL A 359 46.84 -18.74 16.86
C VAL A 359 47.19 -19.13 15.41
N HIS A 360 46.18 -19.16 14.55
CA HIS A 360 46.43 -19.32 13.13
C HIS A 360 46.76 -17.95 12.49
N GLU A 361 48.01 -17.80 12.03
CA GLU A 361 48.55 -16.53 11.48
C GLU A 361 48.44 -16.42 9.94
N GLY A 362 47.69 -17.32 9.30
CA GLY A 362 47.48 -17.33 7.85
C GLY A 362 46.62 -16.11 7.35
N PRO A 363 46.53 -15.97 6.02
CA PRO A 363 45.72 -14.89 5.43
C PRO A 363 44.24 -15.05 5.83
N VAL A 364 43.55 -13.90 5.99
CA VAL A 364 42.10 -13.86 6.23
C VAL A 364 41.37 -14.57 5.10
N TRP A 365 40.45 -15.48 5.43
CA TRP A 365 39.67 -16.17 4.43
C TRP A 365 38.57 -15.28 3.87
N LEU A 366 38.52 -15.18 2.53
CA LEU A 366 37.46 -14.49 1.77
C LEU A 366 36.76 -15.53 0.90
N PRO A 367 35.43 -15.74 1.07
CA PRO A 367 34.73 -16.84 0.41
C PRO A 367 34.49 -16.64 -1.09
N LEU A 368 34.43 -15.40 -1.56
CA LEU A 368 34.14 -15.09 -2.95
C LEU A 368 35.38 -14.53 -3.67
N PRO A 369 35.57 -14.81 -4.96
CA PRO A 369 36.70 -14.30 -5.73
C PRO A 369 36.65 -12.78 -5.88
N GLY A 370 37.81 -12.17 -5.85
CA GLY A 370 38.01 -10.73 -6.07
C GLY A 370 38.08 -9.94 -4.77
N ASP A 371 39.23 -9.43 -4.50
CA ASP A 371 39.57 -8.13 -3.96
C ASP A 371 40.82 -8.17 -3.09
N GLN A 372 41.95 -8.17 -3.78
CA GLN A 372 43.21 -7.72 -3.17
C GLN A 372 43.08 -6.27 -2.63
N ALA A 373 42.09 -5.50 -3.16
CA ALA A 373 41.81 -4.14 -2.71
C ALA A 373 41.23 -4.04 -1.29
N LEU A 374 40.72 -5.15 -0.74
CA LEU A 374 40.18 -5.21 0.64
C LEU A 374 41.33 -5.23 1.67
N ARG A 375 42.56 -5.61 1.26
CA ARG A 375 43.75 -5.82 2.09
C ARG A 375 44.84 -4.82 1.80
N GLY A 376 45.82 -4.69 2.69
CA GLY A 376 47.05 -3.96 2.50
C GLY A 376 47.07 -2.51 3.03
N GLN A 377 48.26 -1.97 3.14
CA GLN A 377 48.51 -0.61 3.60
C GLN A 377 48.41 0.39 2.45
N ASP A 378 47.83 1.56 2.69
CA ASP A 378 47.92 2.71 1.80
C ASP A 378 49.17 3.49 2.11
N PRO A 379 50.10 3.66 1.16
CA PRO A 379 51.26 4.52 1.39
C PRO A 379 50.76 5.97 1.57
N GLY A 380 50.81 6.48 2.80
CA GLY A 380 50.48 7.86 3.10
C GLY A 380 49.35 8.13 4.10
N LEU A 381 48.71 7.10 4.66
CA LEU A 381 47.84 7.29 5.82
C LEU A 381 48.69 7.30 7.12
N PRO A 382 48.54 8.31 8.01
CA PRO A 382 49.20 8.26 9.31
C PRO A 382 48.67 7.03 10.07
N ALA A 383 49.59 6.33 10.76
CA ALA A 383 49.26 5.32 11.76
C ALA A 383 48.20 5.90 12.70
N VAL A 384 47.09 5.15 12.92
CA VAL A 384 46.11 5.53 13.93
C VAL A 384 46.84 5.53 15.26
N GLY A 385 47.06 6.73 15.84
CA GLY A 385 47.96 6.94 16.96
C GLY A 385 47.67 6.02 18.14
N GLU A 386 48.75 5.62 18.80
CA GLU A 386 48.79 4.91 20.07
C GLU A 386 47.97 5.65 21.15
N GLY A 387 46.68 5.38 21.20
CA GLY A 387 45.84 5.64 22.36
C GLY A 387 46.03 4.48 23.33
N HIS A 388 46.83 4.65 24.36
CA HIS A 388 46.82 3.75 25.49
C HIS A 388 45.40 3.68 26.07
N SER A 389 44.68 2.65 25.76
CA SER A 389 43.37 2.36 26.35
C SER A 389 43.57 1.55 27.62
N ASP A 390 43.29 2.19 28.75
CA ASP A 390 43.15 1.56 30.05
C ASP A 390 42.00 0.49 29.97
N PRO A 391 42.21 -0.76 30.44
CA PRO A 391 41.21 -1.82 30.33
C PRO A 391 39.84 -1.53 30.98
N ALA A 392 39.78 -0.53 31.86
CA ALA A 392 38.54 -0.09 32.54
C ALA A 392 37.70 0.87 31.68
N GLU A 393 38.23 1.50 30.62
CA GLU A 393 37.50 2.39 29.72
C GLU A 393 36.83 1.68 28.51
N GLY A 394 37.03 0.37 28.37
CA GLY A 394 36.71 -0.38 27.17
C GLY A 394 35.23 -0.48 26.80
N ALA A 395 34.27 -0.19 27.68
CA ALA A 395 32.85 -0.25 27.36
C ALA A 395 32.29 1.03 26.72
N LEU A 396 32.82 2.20 27.10
CA LEU A 396 32.47 3.49 26.50
C LEU A 396 33.38 3.84 25.31
N GLY A 397 34.63 3.29 25.30
CA GLY A 397 35.65 3.57 24.32
C GLY A 397 35.40 3.01 22.92
N ALA A 398 34.88 1.78 22.79
CA ALA A 398 34.69 1.15 21.47
C ALA A 398 33.80 1.96 20.51
N GLY A 399 32.75 2.57 21.02
CA GLY A 399 31.91 3.47 20.23
C GLY A 399 32.60 4.81 19.91
N ALA A 400 33.55 5.25 20.71
CA ALA A 400 34.32 6.47 20.49
C ALA A 400 35.46 6.24 19.47
N GLU A 401 36.14 5.10 19.52
CA GLU A 401 37.19 4.73 18.56
C GLU A 401 36.68 4.53 17.15
N VAL A 402 35.54 3.81 17.02
CA VAL A 402 34.84 3.67 15.72
C VAL A 402 34.41 5.03 15.18
N ARG A 403 33.96 5.95 16.05
CA ARG A 403 33.60 7.33 15.66
C ARG A 403 34.84 8.16 15.29
N ALA A 404 35.92 8.02 16.02
CA ALA A 404 37.17 8.73 15.72
C ALA A 404 37.77 8.23 14.40
N ALA A 405 37.81 6.91 14.18
CA ALA A 405 38.26 6.31 12.93
C ALA A 405 37.34 6.70 11.75
N ALA A 406 36.01 6.66 11.93
CA ALA A 406 35.04 7.09 10.92
C ALA A 406 35.12 8.61 10.64
N SER A 407 35.42 9.43 11.64
CA SER A 407 35.61 10.89 11.50
C SER A 407 36.90 11.24 10.80
N ALA A 408 38.01 10.61 11.20
CA ALA A 408 39.30 10.74 10.53
C ALA A 408 39.22 10.35 9.06
N LEU A 409 38.48 9.28 8.77
CA LEU A 409 38.25 8.80 7.43
C LEU A 409 37.43 9.78 6.58
N ARG A 410 36.36 10.40 7.13
CA ARG A 410 35.59 11.45 6.43
C ARG A 410 36.48 12.61 6.02
N THR A 411 37.45 12.95 6.85
CA THR A 411 38.39 14.04 6.58
C THR A 411 39.38 13.67 5.47
N VAL A 412 39.85 12.41 5.44
CA VAL A 412 40.76 11.90 4.41
C VAL A 412 40.05 11.72 3.06
N THR A 413 38.83 11.14 3.04
CA THR A 413 38.03 11.02 1.81
C THR A 413 37.65 12.37 1.21
N ALA A 414 37.38 13.37 2.03
CA ALA A 414 37.15 14.74 1.56
C ALA A 414 38.41 15.40 0.95
N ARG A 415 39.61 15.05 1.43
CA ARG A 415 40.90 15.60 0.94
C ARG A 415 41.43 14.87 -0.32
N THR A 416 41.16 13.59 -0.51
CA THR A 416 41.70 12.78 -1.62
C THR A 416 40.85 12.77 -2.89
N GLY A 417 39.75 13.49 -2.94
CA GLY A 417 38.99 13.71 -4.17
C GLY A 417 38.47 12.46 -4.88
N GLY A 418 38.17 11.38 -4.15
CA GLY A 418 37.40 10.22 -4.69
C GLY A 418 38.20 9.25 -5.60
N THR A 419 39.51 9.37 -5.72
CA THR A 419 40.34 8.48 -6.60
C THR A 419 40.86 7.23 -5.89
N ASN A 420 40.72 7.13 -4.57
CA ASN A 420 41.20 5.96 -3.81
C ASN A 420 40.14 4.80 -3.91
N PRO A 421 40.52 3.63 -4.47
CA PRO A 421 39.60 2.49 -4.61
C PRO A 421 38.96 2.05 -3.28
N ARG A 422 39.69 2.11 -2.18
CA ARG A 422 39.21 1.73 -0.84
C ARG A 422 38.18 2.69 -0.28
N ALA A 423 38.37 3.99 -0.52
CA ALA A 423 37.36 5.00 -0.18
C ALA A 423 36.04 4.78 -0.95
N LEU A 424 36.16 4.36 -2.22
CA LEU A 424 35.00 3.99 -3.02
C LEU A 424 34.29 2.75 -2.45
N LEU A 425 35.03 1.70 -2.06
CA LEU A 425 34.47 0.50 -1.42
C LEU A 425 33.79 0.83 -0.09
N ALA A 426 34.42 1.63 0.77
CA ALA A 426 33.84 2.09 2.03
C ALA A 426 32.55 2.90 1.81
N THR A 427 32.54 3.81 0.81
CA THR A 427 31.31 4.54 0.46
C THR A 427 30.23 3.66 -0.09
N THR A 428 30.59 2.59 -0.81
CA THR A 428 29.64 1.59 -1.32
C THR A 428 29.02 0.79 -0.18
N LEU A 429 29.81 0.33 0.80
CA LEU A 429 29.34 -0.32 2.01
C LEU A 429 28.38 0.61 2.80
N ARG A 430 28.77 1.88 2.97
CA ARG A 430 27.91 2.87 3.65
C ARG A 430 26.60 3.13 2.93
N ARG A 431 26.61 3.17 1.59
CA ARG A 431 25.38 3.32 0.80
C ARG A 431 24.50 2.08 0.91
N SER A 432 25.10 0.89 0.92
CA SER A 432 24.36 -0.36 1.08
C SER A 432 23.68 -0.46 2.45
N SER A 433 24.30 0.10 3.50
CA SER A 433 23.69 0.16 4.84
C SER A 433 22.39 0.95 4.91
N ARG A 434 22.19 1.89 3.97
CA ARG A 434 21.00 2.75 3.86
C ARG A 434 19.98 2.23 2.82
N ARG A 435 20.15 1.01 2.32
CA ARG A 435 19.24 0.45 1.32
C ARG A 435 17.84 0.32 1.92
N LYS A 436 16.86 0.98 1.27
CA LYS A 436 15.46 0.98 1.71
C LYS A 436 14.73 -0.23 1.10
N VAL A 437 13.72 -0.74 1.81
CA VAL A 437 12.84 -1.83 1.33
C VAL A 437 12.34 -1.58 -0.09
N TRP A 438 11.99 -0.33 -0.40
CA TRP A 438 11.43 0.07 -1.69
C TRP A 438 12.42 0.05 -2.86
N SER A 439 13.73 0.12 -2.59
CA SER A 439 14.74 0.24 -3.66
C SER A 439 14.96 -1.05 -4.47
N THR A 440 14.50 -2.17 -3.94
CA THR A 440 14.68 -3.51 -4.55
C THR A 440 13.36 -4.29 -4.60
N LEU A 441 12.22 -3.59 -4.50
CA LEU A 441 10.91 -4.23 -4.47
C LEU A 441 10.56 -4.93 -5.80
N LEU A 442 10.95 -4.34 -6.94
CA LEU A 442 10.77 -4.94 -8.26
C LEU A 442 12.02 -5.69 -8.66
N ASP A 443 11.91 -6.99 -8.85
CA ASP A 443 12.92 -7.85 -9.43
C ASP A 443 12.28 -8.68 -10.55
N PHE A 444 12.66 -8.42 -11.78
CA PHE A 444 12.10 -9.10 -12.97
C PHE A 444 12.48 -10.60 -13.07
N ARG A 445 13.34 -11.10 -12.18
CA ARG A 445 13.60 -12.53 -12.02
C ARG A 445 12.51 -13.22 -11.18
N ASP A 446 11.69 -12.45 -10.46
CA ASP A 446 10.61 -12.94 -9.60
C ASP A 446 9.25 -12.59 -10.22
N TRP A 447 8.44 -13.61 -10.49
CA TRP A 447 7.17 -13.51 -11.21
C TRP A 447 6.14 -12.48 -10.65
N PRO A 448 6.04 -12.20 -9.33
CA PRO A 448 5.11 -11.18 -8.85
C PRO A 448 5.41 -9.79 -9.41
N SER A 449 6.69 -9.49 -9.72
CA SER A 449 7.08 -8.20 -10.32
C SER A 449 6.42 -7.98 -11.69
N TRP A 450 6.23 -9.02 -12.47
CA TRP A 450 5.53 -8.96 -13.77
C TRP A 450 4.05 -8.69 -13.61
N ILE A 451 3.40 -9.25 -12.56
CA ILE A 451 2.00 -8.92 -12.24
C ILE A 451 1.87 -7.46 -11.86
N TYR A 452 2.74 -6.95 -11.00
CA TYR A 452 2.72 -5.53 -10.61
C TYR A 452 3.00 -4.60 -11.77
N LEU A 453 3.90 -4.98 -12.67
CA LEU A 453 4.14 -4.23 -13.91
C LEU A 453 2.89 -4.20 -14.79
N ALA A 454 2.26 -5.36 -14.99
CA ALA A 454 1.04 -5.46 -15.79
C ALA A 454 -0.12 -4.65 -15.19
N LEU A 455 -0.33 -4.73 -13.86
CA LEU A 455 -1.32 -3.92 -13.15
C LEU A 455 -1.00 -2.42 -13.22
N GLY A 456 0.28 -2.06 -13.09
CA GLY A 456 0.73 -0.67 -13.23
C GLY A 456 0.49 -0.12 -14.64
N LEU A 457 0.79 -0.90 -15.68
CA LEU A 457 0.52 -0.55 -17.07
C LEU A 457 -1.00 -0.44 -17.33
N LEU A 458 -1.77 -1.39 -16.80
CA LEU A 458 -3.23 -1.35 -16.91
C LEU A 458 -3.81 -0.09 -16.25
N LEU A 459 -3.34 0.28 -15.07
CA LEU A 459 -3.74 1.52 -14.39
C LEU A 459 -3.27 2.76 -15.16
N LEU A 460 -2.05 2.74 -15.70
CA LEU A 460 -1.47 3.84 -16.47
C LEU A 460 -2.22 4.09 -17.78
N VAL A 461 -2.80 3.04 -18.38
CA VAL A 461 -3.66 3.15 -19.57
C VAL A 461 -5.10 3.48 -19.19
N TRP A 462 -5.64 2.80 -18.16
CA TRP A 462 -7.04 2.94 -17.76
C TRP A 462 -7.34 4.31 -17.12
N LEU A 463 -6.45 4.83 -16.25
CA LEU A 463 -6.64 6.13 -15.61
C LEU A 463 -6.70 7.28 -16.62
N PRO A 464 -5.80 7.41 -17.62
CA PRO A 464 -5.91 8.44 -18.66
C PRO A 464 -7.17 8.28 -19.52
N ILE A 465 -7.57 7.04 -19.84
CA ILE A 465 -8.81 6.79 -20.58
C ILE A 465 -10.02 7.27 -19.77
N ARG A 466 -10.07 6.91 -18.47
CA ARG A 466 -11.14 7.37 -17.57
C ARG A 466 -11.08 8.89 -17.37
N PHE A 467 -9.90 9.44 -17.14
CA PHE A 467 -9.70 10.89 -17.05
C PHE A 467 -10.13 11.60 -18.36
N TRP A 468 -9.77 11.02 -19.51
CA TRP A 468 -10.17 11.54 -20.81
C TRP A 468 -11.69 11.44 -21.03
N GLN A 469 -12.33 10.34 -20.62
CA GLN A 469 -13.79 10.17 -20.65
C GLN A 469 -14.48 11.19 -19.74
N VAL A 470 -14.02 11.35 -18.49
CA VAL A 470 -14.54 12.33 -17.55
C VAL A 470 -14.28 13.75 -18.05
N HIS A 471 -13.08 14.04 -18.55
CA HIS A 471 -12.72 15.37 -19.08
C HIS A 471 -13.40 15.69 -20.41
N ARG A 472 -13.76 14.68 -21.19
CA ARG A 472 -14.61 14.85 -22.38
C ARG A 472 -16.05 15.21 -21.98
N HIS A 473 -16.57 14.59 -20.92
CA HIS A 473 -17.85 14.96 -20.31
C HIS A 473 -17.79 16.38 -19.72
N ASP A 474 -16.74 16.69 -18.96
CA ASP A 474 -16.52 18.05 -18.42
C ASP A 474 -16.35 19.12 -19.52
N ARG A 475 -15.65 18.82 -20.60
CA ARG A 475 -15.54 19.73 -21.75
C ARG A 475 -16.87 19.89 -22.49
N MET A 476 -17.67 18.84 -22.59
CA MET A 476 -19.04 18.96 -23.10
C MET A 476 -19.89 19.80 -22.15
N LEU A 477 -19.85 19.53 -20.84
CA LEU A 477 -20.51 20.36 -19.83
C LEU A 477 -19.97 21.81 -19.85
N THR A 478 -18.66 21.99 -19.92
CA THR A 478 -18.03 23.32 -19.97
C THR A 478 -18.31 24.03 -21.31
N SER A 479 -18.43 23.33 -22.45
CA SER A 479 -18.83 23.91 -23.72
C SER A 479 -20.31 24.22 -23.72
N VAL A 480 -21.12 23.42 -23.08
CA VAL A 480 -22.55 23.66 -22.82
C VAL A 480 -22.69 24.84 -21.86
N ILE A 481 -21.98 24.87 -20.74
CA ILE A 481 -21.94 25.98 -19.78
C ILE A 481 -21.40 27.25 -20.43
N ASN A 482 -20.37 27.18 -21.28
CA ASN A 482 -19.82 28.33 -21.98
C ASN A 482 -20.69 28.80 -23.17
N SER A 483 -21.39 27.90 -23.86
CA SER A 483 -22.41 28.30 -24.87
C SER A 483 -23.63 28.95 -24.21
N ILE A 484 -23.94 28.52 -22.98
CA ILE A 484 -24.94 29.04 -22.09
C ILE A 484 -24.51 30.38 -21.49
N ALA A 485 -23.27 30.49 -21.01
CA ALA A 485 -22.73 31.78 -20.53
C ALA A 485 -22.60 32.84 -21.63
N LYS A 486 -22.59 32.42 -22.90
CA LYS A 486 -22.52 33.31 -24.06
C LYS A 486 -23.89 33.68 -24.67
N GLY A 487 -25.00 33.20 -24.12
CA GLY A 487 -26.31 33.64 -24.57
C GLY A 487 -27.44 32.62 -24.61
N ASP A 488 -27.25 31.40 -24.10
CA ASP A 488 -28.37 30.49 -23.93
C ASP A 488 -28.92 30.59 -22.48
N PRO A 489 -30.04 31.34 -22.32
CA PRO A 489 -30.56 31.63 -20.97
C PRO A 489 -31.26 30.44 -20.31
N ASP A 490 -31.40 29.29 -20.99
CA ASP A 490 -32.28 28.21 -20.57
C ASP A 490 -31.77 27.39 -19.39
N ILE A 491 -30.45 27.22 -19.22
CA ILE A 491 -29.96 26.52 -18.05
C ILE A 491 -30.09 27.31 -16.76
N ARG A 492 -29.94 28.63 -16.81
CA ARG A 492 -30.26 29.43 -15.60
C ARG A 492 -31.70 29.20 -15.15
N LEU A 493 -32.58 29.08 -16.13
CA LEU A 493 -34.00 28.75 -15.87
C LEU A 493 -34.21 27.36 -15.27
N VAL A 494 -33.48 26.36 -15.77
CA VAL A 494 -33.56 24.99 -15.21
C VAL A 494 -32.98 24.99 -13.81
N LEU A 495 -31.85 25.66 -13.56
CA LEU A 495 -31.22 25.75 -12.22
C LEU A 495 -32.11 26.57 -11.27
N ASP A 496 -32.68 27.68 -11.71
CA ASP A 496 -33.62 28.47 -10.90
C ASP A 496 -34.90 27.67 -10.55
N LEU A 497 -35.35 26.80 -11.44
CA LEU A 497 -36.50 25.90 -11.18
C LEU A 497 -36.14 24.76 -10.23
N VAL A 498 -34.87 24.33 -10.21
CA VAL A 498 -34.41 23.31 -9.26
C VAL A 498 -34.29 23.90 -7.85
N GLU A 499 -33.88 25.15 -7.73
CA GLU A 499 -33.60 25.81 -6.44
C GLU A 499 -34.78 26.60 -5.88
N ASN A 500 -35.59 27.20 -6.73
CA ASN A 500 -36.68 28.10 -6.32
C ASN A 500 -37.96 27.86 -7.12
N ASP A 501 -39.13 28.23 -6.57
CA ASP A 501 -40.41 28.32 -7.32
C ASP A 501 -40.62 29.75 -7.87
N PRO A 502 -40.07 30.07 -9.06
CA PRO A 502 -40.06 31.44 -9.58
C PRO A 502 -41.45 31.91 -10.06
N LEU A 503 -42.44 31.02 -10.13
CA LEU A 503 -43.79 31.38 -10.61
C LEU A 503 -44.60 32.16 -9.58
N ARG A 504 -44.12 32.29 -8.34
CA ARG A 504 -44.80 33.08 -7.29
C ARG A 504 -45.04 34.54 -7.70
N ASP A 505 -44.15 35.12 -8.49
CA ASP A 505 -44.19 36.51 -8.93
C ASP A 505 -44.82 36.71 -10.31
N TRP A 506 -45.31 35.64 -10.96
CA TRP A 506 -45.92 35.71 -12.25
C TRP A 506 -47.41 36.00 -12.17
N SER A 507 -47.91 36.80 -13.12
CA SER A 507 -49.33 37.20 -13.20
C SER A 507 -50.14 36.09 -13.90
N PRO A 508 -51.30 35.71 -13.35
CA PRO A 508 -52.24 34.83 -14.06
C PRO A 508 -52.74 35.46 -15.33
N ILE A 509 -52.94 34.63 -16.39
CA ILE A 509 -53.55 35.05 -17.65
C ILE A 509 -55.01 34.55 -17.64
N ALA A 510 -55.94 35.42 -17.88
CA ALA A 510 -57.34 35.07 -18.03
C ALA A 510 -57.56 34.29 -19.32
N VAL A 511 -58.20 33.14 -19.21
CA VAL A 511 -58.60 32.30 -20.37
C VAL A 511 -60.02 32.70 -20.77
N THR A 512 -60.21 33.09 -22.03
CA THR A 512 -61.54 33.42 -22.59
C THR A 512 -62.02 32.32 -23.54
N ASP A 513 -63.29 31.94 -23.46
CA ASP A 513 -63.87 30.98 -24.39
C ASP A 513 -64.13 31.64 -25.76
N SER A 514 -63.89 30.91 -26.83
CA SER A 514 -64.06 31.37 -28.22
C SER A 514 -64.64 30.23 -29.06
N ASP A 515 -65.59 30.57 -29.91
CA ASP A 515 -66.18 29.58 -30.82
C ASP A 515 -65.26 29.24 -32.00
N GLU A 516 -64.36 30.17 -32.36
CA GLU A 516 -63.36 29.94 -33.39
C GLU A 516 -61.97 30.31 -32.86
N LEU A 517 -61.01 29.43 -33.07
CA LEU A 517 -59.58 29.66 -32.77
C LEU A 517 -58.85 29.99 -34.06
N ALA A 518 -58.02 31.04 -34.04
CA ALA A 518 -57.14 31.40 -35.15
C ALA A 518 -56.18 30.27 -35.52
N PRO A 519 -55.80 30.09 -36.78
CA PRO A 519 -54.74 29.14 -37.16
C PRO A 519 -53.42 29.54 -36.56
N VAL A 520 -52.51 28.57 -36.44
CA VAL A 520 -51.12 28.86 -36.06
C VAL A 520 -50.54 29.86 -37.07
N HIS A 521 -50.05 30.95 -36.56
CA HIS A 521 -49.51 32.02 -37.35
C HIS A 521 -48.23 32.57 -36.74
N VAL A 522 -47.20 32.71 -37.55
CA VAL A 522 -45.99 33.42 -37.23
C VAL A 522 -45.86 34.51 -38.27
N GLY A 523 -46.05 35.75 -37.82
CA GLY A 523 -45.96 36.93 -38.74
C GLY A 523 -44.51 37.15 -39.16
N ASP A 524 -44.17 38.44 -39.48
CA ASP A 524 -42.79 38.75 -39.86
C ASP A 524 -41.80 38.71 -38.69
N ILE A 525 -41.58 37.49 -38.14
CA ILE A 525 -40.77 37.29 -36.96
C ILE A 525 -39.87 36.05 -37.15
N ASP A 526 -38.59 36.18 -36.81
CA ASP A 526 -37.68 35.05 -36.74
C ASP A 526 -37.81 34.40 -35.34
N VAL A 527 -38.13 33.10 -35.26
CA VAL A 527 -38.11 32.34 -34.03
C VAL A 527 -36.71 31.71 -33.85
N LEU A 528 -35.87 32.36 -33.07
CA LEU A 528 -34.49 31.97 -32.86
C LEU A 528 -34.38 30.71 -31.98
N SER A 529 -35.19 30.62 -30.93
CA SER A 529 -35.25 29.42 -30.10
C SER A 529 -36.61 29.22 -29.45
N ARG A 530 -36.97 27.95 -29.24
CA ARG A 530 -38.08 27.56 -28.42
C ARG A 530 -37.60 26.54 -27.41
N SER A 531 -37.79 26.83 -26.12
CA SER A 531 -37.43 25.96 -25.02
C SER A 531 -38.68 25.56 -24.26
N ARG A 532 -38.81 24.29 -23.94
CA ARG A 532 -39.85 23.79 -23.04
C ARG A 532 -39.24 23.07 -21.86
N ILE A 533 -39.61 23.45 -20.64
CA ILE A 533 -39.29 22.79 -19.43
C ILE A 533 -40.53 22.09 -18.88
N ILE A 534 -40.43 20.82 -18.62
CA ILE A 534 -41.52 19.97 -18.14
C ILE A 534 -41.11 19.48 -16.73
N ASP A 535 -41.80 20.00 -15.71
CA ASP A 535 -41.53 19.66 -14.32
C ASP A 535 -42.53 18.58 -13.84
N LEU A 536 -42.02 17.35 -13.75
CA LEU A 536 -42.80 16.20 -13.30
C LEU A 536 -42.67 15.97 -11.77
N ARG A 537 -41.84 16.74 -11.06
CA ARG A 537 -41.59 16.55 -9.61
C ARG A 537 -42.83 16.74 -8.78
N LYS A 538 -43.76 17.59 -9.25
CA LYS A 538 -45.05 17.86 -8.57
C LYS A 538 -46.17 16.84 -8.91
N THR A 539 -45.94 15.95 -9.88
CA THR A 539 -46.95 14.95 -10.32
C THR A 539 -47.22 13.88 -9.25
N TRP A 540 -46.22 13.60 -8.41
CA TRP A 540 -46.27 12.53 -7.43
C TRP A 540 -46.52 13.03 -5.99
N VAL A 541 -46.63 14.34 -5.79
CA VAL A 541 -46.98 14.93 -4.49
C VAL A 541 -48.48 14.79 -4.25
N GLY A 542 -48.91 13.59 -3.91
CA GLY A 542 -50.33 13.38 -3.70
C GLY A 542 -50.76 12.15 -2.97
N GLN A 543 -50.22 11.90 -1.78
CA GLN A 543 -50.98 11.10 -0.76
C GLN A 543 -52.25 11.80 -0.27
N GLY A 544 -52.59 12.99 -0.82
CA GLY A 544 -53.79 13.74 -0.49
C GLY A 544 -54.66 14.11 -1.68
N ALA A 545 -54.28 13.79 -2.91
CA ALA A 545 -55.12 14.02 -4.07
C ALA A 545 -56.21 12.90 -4.14
N ARG A 546 -57.38 13.24 -3.70
CA ARG A 546 -58.56 12.32 -3.61
C ARG A 546 -58.97 11.64 -4.91
N ASP A 547 -58.32 11.92 -6.07
CA ASP A 547 -58.76 11.41 -7.39
C ASP A 547 -57.65 10.90 -8.32
N GLY A 548 -56.43 10.66 -7.86
CA GLY A 548 -55.38 10.07 -8.71
C GLY A 548 -54.92 10.96 -9.88
N GLN A 549 -55.11 12.25 -9.81
CA GLN A 549 -54.78 13.22 -10.84
C GLN A 549 -53.41 13.86 -10.59
N GLY A 550 -52.49 13.77 -11.57
CA GLY A 550 -51.20 14.42 -11.52
C GLY A 550 -51.23 15.85 -12.12
N ILE A 551 -50.49 16.78 -11.52
CA ILE A 551 -50.27 18.13 -12.08
C ILE A 551 -48.86 18.20 -12.66
N VAL A 552 -48.78 18.53 -13.96
CA VAL A 552 -47.49 18.82 -14.63
C VAL A 552 -47.37 20.31 -14.84
N GLN A 553 -46.27 20.86 -14.42
CA GLN A 553 -45.90 22.23 -14.70
C GLN A 553 -45.03 22.28 -15.95
N MET A 554 -45.52 23.00 -16.97
CA MET A 554 -44.77 23.26 -18.19
C MET A 554 -44.41 24.75 -18.29
N ARG A 555 -43.22 25.04 -18.75
CA ARG A 555 -42.75 26.39 -19.00
C ARG A 555 -42.22 26.46 -20.42
N ASP A 556 -42.87 27.27 -21.25
CA ASP A 556 -42.42 27.57 -22.61
C ASP A 556 -41.71 28.90 -22.62
N ARG A 557 -40.61 28.97 -23.33
CA ARG A 557 -39.83 30.16 -23.57
C ARG A 557 -39.52 30.26 -25.07
N LEU A 558 -39.87 31.39 -25.67
CA LEU A 558 -39.56 31.71 -27.05
C LEU A 558 -38.62 32.91 -27.08
N THR A 559 -37.53 32.78 -27.83
CA THR A 559 -36.67 33.92 -28.16
C THR A 559 -36.92 34.28 -29.63
N LEU A 560 -37.38 35.48 -29.83
CA LEU A 560 -37.85 36.00 -31.11
C LEU A 560 -37.01 37.18 -31.54
N ARG A 561 -36.84 37.40 -32.83
CA ARG A 561 -36.26 38.59 -33.38
C ARG A 561 -37.23 39.20 -34.39
N ILE A 562 -37.55 40.45 -34.20
CA ILE A 562 -38.44 41.21 -35.06
C ILE A 562 -37.59 41.99 -36.06
N PRO A 563 -37.63 41.70 -37.35
CA PRO A 563 -36.92 42.50 -38.37
C PRO A 563 -37.36 43.97 -38.39
N GLU A 564 -36.47 44.83 -38.80
CA GLU A 564 -36.78 46.29 -38.81
C GLU A 564 -37.96 46.68 -39.73
N GLY A 565 -38.23 45.91 -40.79
CA GLY A 565 -39.31 46.09 -41.72
C GLY A 565 -40.58 45.30 -41.48
N ALA A 566 -40.68 44.60 -40.30
CA ALA A 566 -41.82 43.74 -40.01
C ALA A 566 -43.14 44.48 -40.01
N SER A 567 -44.11 44.04 -40.85
CA SER A 567 -45.48 44.58 -40.98
C SER A 567 -46.44 43.90 -40.00
N ASP A 568 -46.24 42.67 -39.68
CA ASP A 568 -47.04 41.88 -38.71
C ASP A 568 -46.16 41.22 -37.64
N PRO A 569 -45.78 41.96 -36.59
CA PRO A 569 -45.00 41.44 -35.50
C PRO A 569 -45.88 40.68 -34.48
N SER A 570 -46.53 39.61 -34.89
CA SER A 570 -47.39 38.80 -34.03
C SER A 570 -47.06 37.31 -34.12
N ILE A 571 -47.34 36.59 -33.06
CA ILE A 571 -47.22 35.13 -33.02
C ILE A 571 -48.47 34.53 -32.38
N THR A 572 -49.05 33.54 -33.04
CA THR A 572 -50.18 32.75 -32.54
C THR A 572 -49.81 31.27 -32.54
N LEU A 573 -49.79 30.68 -31.36
CA LEU A 573 -49.45 29.28 -31.13
C LEU A 573 -50.72 28.51 -30.71
N ARG A 574 -50.78 27.22 -31.04
CA ARG A 574 -51.83 26.31 -30.53
C ARG A 574 -51.24 25.33 -29.54
N SER A 575 -51.92 25.08 -28.42
CA SER A 575 -51.62 23.96 -27.57
C SER A 575 -52.08 22.66 -28.20
N ALA A 576 -51.41 21.52 -27.85
CA ALA A 576 -51.93 20.20 -28.11
C ALA A 576 -53.28 20.00 -27.35
N ASN A 577 -54.09 19.03 -27.77
CA ASN A 577 -55.32 18.69 -27.03
C ASN A 577 -54.97 18.29 -25.61
N VAL A 578 -55.53 18.97 -24.63
CA VAL A 578 -55.28 18.71 -23.21
C VAL A 578 -56.59 18.41 -22.53
N VAL A 579 -56.65 17.41 -21.71
CA VAL A 579 -57.91 16.96 -21.10
C VAL A 579 -58.42 17.96 -20.06
N ARG A 580 -57.54 18.59 -19.28
CA ARG A 580 -57.86 19.67 -18.34
C ARG A 580 -56.65 20.56 -18.12
N GLU A 581 -56.87 21.84 -18.28
CA GLU A 581 -55.84 22.87 -18.00
C GLU A 581 -56.25 23.66 -16.75
N LEU A 582 -55.29 23.99 -15.91
CA LEU A 582 -55.59 24.65 -14.66
C LEU A 582 -55.40 26.16 -14.76
N GLU A 583 -54.25 26.59 -15.24
CA GLU A 583 -53.85 27.98 -15.15
C GLU A 583 -52.74 28.30 -16.13
N TYR A 584 -52.78 29.46 -16.73
CA TYR A 584 -51.69 30.09 -17.46
C TYR A 584 -51.16 31.28 -16.69
N ARG A 585 -49.83 31.43 -16.65
CA ARG A 585 -49.13 32.55 -16.00
C ARG A 585 -48.04 33.12 -16.91
N GLN A 586 -47.77 34.42 -16.77
CA GLN A 586 -46.69 35.10 -17.47
C GLN A 586 -45.91 36.05 -16.54
N PRO A 587 -44.63 36.35 -16.83
CA PRO A 587 -43.87 37.42 -16.17
C PRO A 587 -44.54 38.80 -16.35
N ARG A 588 -44.46 39.66 -15.36
CA ARG A 588 -45.09 40.99 -15.38
C ARG A 588 -44.47 41.95 -16.41
N ASN A 589 -43.22 41.75 -16.80
CA ASN A 589 -42.39 42.65 -17.57
C ASN A 589 -42.25 42.23 -19.05
N GLN A 590 -43.20 41.49 -19.60
CA GLN A 590 -43.20 41.07 -21.02
C GLN A 590 -44.46 41.51 -21.74
N PRO A 591 -44.52 41.46 -23.08
CA PRO A 591 -45.74 41.68 -23.84
C PRO A 591 -46.86 40.75 -23.39
N GLN A 592 -48.08 41.26 -23.31
CA GLN A 592 -49.23 40.53 -22.83
C GLN A 592 -49.60 39.39 -23.79
N ILE A 593 -49.72 38.19 -23.25
CA ILE A 593 -50.22 37.00 -23.94
C ILE A 593 -51.73 36.92 -23.71
N VAL A 594 -52.49 36.76 -24.83
CA VAL A 594 -53.93 36.49 -24.78
C VAL A 594 -54.12 35.02 -24.97
N VAL A 595 -54.91 34.39 -24.07
CA VAL A 595 -55.22 32.96 -24.16
C VAL A 595 -56.73 32.80 -24.43
N ARG A 596 -57.05 32.12 -25.54
CA ARG A 596 -58.43 31.76 -25.92
C ARG A 596 -58.58 30.23 -25.83
N ARG A 597 -59.76 29.75 -25.44
CA ARG A 597 -60.08 28.36 -25.36
C ARG A 597 -61.25 28.03 -26.27
N GLY A 598 -61.04 27.12 -27.20
CA GLY A 598 -62.08 26.52 -28.02
C GLY A 598 -62.29 25.06 -27.67
N PHE A 599 -63.44 24.53 -28.05
CA PHE A 599 -63.78 23.13 -27.83
C PHE A 599 -63.93 22.42 -29.17
N GLU A 600 -63.36 21.22 -29.28
CA GLU A 600 -63.46 20.35 -30.43
C GLU A 600 -64.02 19.00 -29.98
N ASP A 601 -64.99 18.45 -30.73
CA ASP A 601 -65.52 17.12 -30.46
C ASP A 601 -64.64 16.07 -31.15
N VAL A 602 -63.97 15.27 -30.38
CA VAL A 602 -63.14 14.18 -30.89
C VAL A 602 -63.65 12.90 -30.28
N ASP A 603 -64.15 11.99 -31.07
CA ASP A 603 -64.72 10.68 -30.67
C ASP A 603 -65.77 10.76 -29.54
N GLY A 604 -66.61 11.82 -29.53
CA GLY A 604 -67.68 12.04 -28.55
C GLY A 604 -67.19 12.66 -27.22
N GLU A 605 -65.92 13.05 -27.12
CA GLU A 605 -65.38 13.85 -26.00
C GLU A 605 -65.07 15.25 -26.42
N LYS A 606 -65.58 16.24 -25.67
CA LYS A 606 -65.22 17.68 -25.86
C LYS A 606 -63.84 17.92 -25.28
N LEU A 607 -62.84 18.02 -26.16
CA LEU A 607 -61.50 18.39 -25.81
C LEU A 607 -61.25 19.88 -25.95
N ALA A 608 -60.60 20.50 -24.95
CA ALA A 608 -60.21 21.88 -24.97
C ALA A 608 -58.93 22.08 -25.80
N ARG A 609 -59.00 23.02 -26.72
CA ARG A 609 -57.81 23.58 -27.43
C ARG A 609 -57.60 25.02 -27.03
N TYR A 610 -56.36 25.40 -26.94
CA TYR A 610 -55.99 26.75 -26.52
C TYR A 610 -55.15 27.43 -27.59
N GLU A 611 -55.48 28.69 -27.84
CA GLU A 611 -54.75 29.63 -28.68
C GLU A 611 -54.03 30.62 -27.77
N LEU A 612 -52.73 30.78 -27.98
CA LEU A 612 -51.90 31.77 -27.30
C LEU A 612 -51.43 32.77 -28.31
N THR A 613 -51.93 34.00 -28.25
CA THR A 613 -51.54 35.09 -29.17
C THR A 613 -50.75 36.13 -28.43
N CYS A 614 -49.62 36.54 -29.00
CA CYS A 614 -48.82 37.64 -28.52
C CYS A 614 -48.56 38.65 -29.61
N ASN A 615 -48.96 39.90 -29.37
CA ASN A 615 -48.69 41.02 -30.24
C ASN A 615 -47.39 41.71 -29.79
N LEU A 616 -46.42 41.79 -30.68
CA LEU A 616 -45.09 42.32 -30.43
C LEU A 616 -44.86 43.68 -31.08
N ALA A 617 -45.93 44.37 -31.50
CA ALA A 617 -45.81 45.69 -32.18
C ALA A 617 -45.05 46.72 -31.35
N SER A 618 -45.10 46.61 -30.01
CA SER A 618 -44.40 47.52 -29.10
C SER A 618 -42.99 47.04 -28.71
N ALA A 619 -42.59 45.83 -29.15
CA ALA A 619 -41.30 45.28 -28.79
C ALA A 619 -40.16 45.87 -29.63
N PRO A 620 -38.93 45.93 -29.11
CA PRO A 620 -37.77 46.48 -29.81
C PRO A 620 -37.47 45.66 -31.09
N ARG A 621 -37.12 46.34 -32.18
CA ARG A 621 -36.77 45.70 -33.46
C ARG A 621 -35.27 45.44 -33.57
N GLY A 622 -34.87 44.41 -34.32
CA GLY A 622 -33.47 44.00 -34.52
C GLY A 622 -32.81 43.31 -33.33
N VAL A 623 -33.40 43.37 -32.14
CA VAL A 623 -32.86 42.81 -30.91
C VAL A 623 -33.69 41.57 -30.49
N PRO A 624 -33.09 40.49 -30.00
CA PRO A 624 -33.84 39.35 -29.49
C PRO A 624 -34.76 39.71 -28.33
N VAL A 625 -36.02 39.33 -28.42
CA VAL A 625 -37.04 39.48 -27.37
C VAL A 625 -37.46 38.12 -26.89
N THR A 626 -37.57 37.97 -25.57
CA THR A 626 -37.98 36.71 -24.96
C THR A 626 -39.40 36.80 -24.44
N ILE A 627 -40.22 35.78 -24.74
CA ILE A 627 -41.57 35.59 -24.23
C ILE A 627 -41.60 34.30 -23.43
N GLU A 628 -42.18 34.33 -22.27
CA GLU A 628 -42.34 33.17 -21.41
C GLU A 628 -43.79 32.95 -20.99
N VAL A 629 -44.23 31.69 -20.96
CA VAL A 629 -45.54 31.30 -20.45
C VAL A 629 -45.41 30.01 -19.62
N ALA A 630 -46.00 30.00 -18.46
CA ALA A 630 -46.10 28.81 -17.64
C ALA A 630 -47.55 28.27 -17.68
N THR A 631 -47.65 26.99 -17.79
CA THR A 631 -48.92 26.25 -17.85
C THR A 631 -48.97 25.17 -16.83
N HIS A 632 -50.02 25.09 -16.06
CA HIS A 632 -50.31 23.96 -15.19
C HIS A 632 -51.36 23.06 -15.87
N VAL A 633 -50.96 21.82 -16.15
CA VAL A 633 -51.79 20.84 -16.83
C VAL A 633 -52.15 19.72 -15.88
N ARG A 634 -53.45 19.37 -15.80
CA ARG A 634 -53.92 18.23 -15.01
C ARG A 634 -54.18 17.05 -15.91
N PHE A 635 -53.51 15.92 -15.60
CA PHE A 635 -53.74 14.65 -16.30
C PHE A 635 -54.64 13.74 -15.51
N PRO A 636 -55.57 13.01 -16.19
CA PRO A 636 -56.58 12.17 -15.50
C PRO A 636 -56.03 10.89 -14.85
N LYS A 637 -54.84 10.45 -15.20
CA LYS A 637 -54.13 9.29 -14.64
C LYS A 637 -52.60 9.52 -14.68
N LEU A 638 -51.83 8.69 -13.98
CA LEU A 638 -50.37 8.59 -14.08
C LEU A 638 -49.91 8.80 -15.52
N LEU A 639 -48.91 9.68 -15.69
CA LEU A 639 -48.32 9.93 -17.00
C LEU A 639 -47.92 8.62 -17.69
N PRO A 640 -48.27 8.41 -18.93
CA PRO A 640 -48.12 7.11 -19.61
C PRO A 640 -46.65 6.80 -19.99
N GLY A 641 -45.65 7.31 -19.28
CA GLY A 641 -44.25 7.12 -19.61
C GLY A 641 -43.81 7.75 -20.94
N ARG A 642 -44.61 8.71 -21.44
CA ARG A 642 -44.30 9.40 -22.66
C ARG A 642 -44.78 10.88 -22.62
N MET A 643 -44.00 11.76 -23.24
CA MET A 643 -44.31 13.18 -23.35
C MET A 643 -44.05 13.64 -24.78
N PRO A 644 -45.11 13.87 -25.56
CA PRO A 644 -45.01 14.41 -26.92
C PRO A 644 -44.88 15.94 -26.88
N PHE A 645 -44.16 16.50 -27.83
CA PHE A 645 -44.06 17.91 -28.11
C PHE A 645 -44.26 18.18 -29.61
N LEU A 646 -45.32 18.84 -29.96
CA LEU A 646 -45.55 19.24 -31.32
C LEU A 646 -44.86 20.57 -31.60
N LEU A 647 -44.08 20.62 -32.65
CA LEU A 647 -43.55 21.87 -33.22
C LEU A 647 -44.31 22.19 -34.50
N ASP A 648 -45.02 23.29 -34.50
CA ASP A 648 -45.94 23.70 -35.58
C ASP A 648 -45.49 24.94 -36.35
N HIS A 649 -44.28 25.46 -36.06
CA HIS A 649 -43.70 26.63 -36.69
C HIS A 649 -42.19 26.52 -36.89
N PRO A 650 -41.62 27.23 -37.89
CA PRO A 650 -40.17 27.25 -38.07
C PRO A 650 -39.45 27.79 -36.84
N THR A 651 -38.33 27.16 -36.45
CA THR A 651 -37.54 27.52 -35.28
C THR A 651 -36.09 27.17 -35.58
N ASP A 652 -35.13 28.00 -35.20
CA ASP A 652 -33.72 27.69 -35.42
C ASP A 652 -33.20 26.64 -34.38
N LEU A 653 -33.68 26.72 -33.15
CA LEU A 653 -33.28 25.78 -32.06
C LEU A 653 -34.48 25.38 -31.21
N LEU A 654 -34.71 24.11 -31.11
CA LEU A 654 -35.63 23.50 -30.13
C LEU A 654 -34.84 22.89 -28.98
N THR A 655 -35.24 23.22 -27.74
CA THR A 655 -34.68 22.60 -26.54
C THR A 655 -35.81 22.11 -25.61
N VAL A 656 -35.71 20.91 -25.13
CA VAL A 656 -36.70 20.36 -24.20
C VAL A 656 -35.96 19.82 -22.97
N TRP A 657 -36.49 20.14 -21.79
CA TRP A 657 -36.01 19.68 -20.50
C TRP A 657 -37.12 18.99 -19.73
N MET A 658 -36.81 17.88 -19.08
CA MET A 658 -37.72 17.13 -18.23
C MET A 658 -37.09 16.90 -16.88
N LEU A 659 -37.82 17.27 -15.81
CA LEU A 659 -37.39 17.08 -14.41
C LEU A 659 -38.25 15.98 -13.79
N PHE A 660 -37.60 14.99 -13.20
CA PHE A 660 -38.26 13.84 -12.55
C PHE A 660 -38.10 13.92 -11.04
N PRO A 661 -39.03 13.36 -10.24
CA PRO A 661 -38.91 13.26 -8.80
C PRO A 661 -37.74 12.38 -8.40
N GLU A 662 -37.08 12.70 -7.29
CA GLU A 662 -35.97 11.89 -6.75
C GLU A 662 -36.42 10.50 -6.28
N ASP A 663 -37.65 10.37 -5.80
CA ASP A 663 -38.26 9.14 -5.35
C ASP A 663 -38.86 8.29 -6.49
N HIS A 664 -38.97 8.84 -7.71
CA HIS A 664 -39.45 8.18 -8.91
C HIS A 664 -38.63 8.58 -10.15
N PRO A 665 -37.31 8.27 -10.15
CA PRO A 665 -36.44 8.59 -11.30
C PRO A 665 -36.79 7.75 -12.51
N TYR A 666 -36.38 8.17 -13.69
CA TYR A 666 -36.44 7.30 -14.86
C TYR A 666 -35.26 6.31 -14.85
N HIS A 667 -35.49 5.10 -15.35
CA HIS A 667 -34.48 4.06 -15.53
C HIS A 667 -33.89 4.06 -16.94
N THR A 668 -34.75 4.10 -17.94
CA THR A 668 -34.35 4.22 -19.35
C THR A 668 -35.21 5.22 -20.06
N TYR A 669 -34.71 5.83 -21.11
CA TYR A 669 -35.50 6.69 -21.98
C TYR A 669 -35.12 6.52 -23.45
N LYS A 670 -36.06 6.92 -24.33
CA LYS A 670 -35.87 6.96 -25.78
C LYS A 670 -36.43 8.29 -26.30
N LEU A 671 -35.66 8.94 -27.17
CA LEU A 671 -36.11 10.11 -27.89
C LEU A 671 -36.55 9.71 -29.29
N LEU A 672 -37.74 10.08 -29.67
CA LEU A 672 -38.39 9.68 -30.91
C LEU A 672 -38.92 10.94 -31.63
N ARG A 673 -39.07 10.85 -32.93
CA ARG A 673 -39.80 11.85 -33.75
C ARG A 673 -40.73 11.15 -34.70
N HIS A 674 -41.83 11.80 -35.04
CA HIS A 674 -42.77 11.34 -36.10
C HIS A 674 -43.53 12.52 -36.67
N PRO A 675 -43.98 12.45 -37.95
CA PRO A 675 -44.89 13.43 -38.48
C PRO A 675 -46.19 13.48 -37.70
N ARG A 676 -46.85 14.64 -37.59
CA ARG A 676 -48.12 14.80 -36.88
C ARG A 676 -49.21 13.85 -37.41
N ASP A 677 -49.25 13.67 -38.72
CA ASP A 677 -50.31 12.90 -39.39
C ASP A 677 -50.02 11.42 -39.46
N GLN A 678 -48.84 10.97 -38.97
CA GLN A 678 -48.40 9.57 -38.99
C GLN A 678 -47.78 9.15 -37.62
N PRO A 679 -48.57 9.02 -36.57
CA PRO A 679 -48.08 8.73 -35.22
C PRO A 679 -47.37 7.37 -35.07
N ASP A 680 -47.65 6.44 -36.00
CA ASP A 680 -47.02 5.10 -36.00
C ASP A 680 -45.65 5.07 -36.69
N ALA A 681 -45.34 6.13 -37.51
CA ALA A 681 -44.04 6.24 -38.19
C ALA A 681 -42.99 6.86 -37.29
N THR A 682 -42.71 6.24 -36.16
CA THR A 682 -41.72 6.73 -35.17
C THR A 682 -40.30 6.40 -35.59
N GLU A 683 -39.43 7.41 -35.61
CA GLU A 683 -38.01 7.30 -35.87
C GLU A 683 -37.20 7.72 -34.61
N PRO A 684 -36.03 7.16 -34.37
CA PRO A 684 -35.11 7.67 -33.34
C PRO A 684 -34.71 9.12 -33.63
N LEU A 685 -34.78 9.98 -32.63
CA LEU A 685 -34.35 11.38 -32.75
C LEU A 685 -32.82 11.47 -32.73
N SER A 686 -32.25 12.06 -33.80
CA SER A 686 -30.86 12.50 -33.79
C SER A 686 -30.76 13.88 -33.16
N ALA A 687 -30.67 13.92 -31.83
CA ALA A 687 -30.47 15.15 -31.10
C ALA A 687 -29.04 15.68 -31.29
N ARG A 688 -28.87 17.03 -31.35
CA ARG A 688 -27.54 17.63 -31.38
C ARG A 688 -26.74 17.31 -30.12
N TYR A 689 -27.40 17.38 -29.00
CA TYR A 689 -26.89 16.89 -27.71
C TYR A 689 -28.04 16.37 -26.86
N THR A 690 -27.69 15.45 -25.98
CA THR A 690 -28.57 14.93 -24.96
C THR A 690 -27.85 15.05 -23.63
N ILE A 691 -28.51 15.55 -22.63
CA ILE A 691 -28.02 15.67 -21.26
C ILE A 691 -28.93 14.78 -20.41
N ASP A 692 -28.34 13.88 -19.66
CA ASP A 692 -29.04 13.03 -18.70
C ASP A 692 -28.31 13.04 -17.36
N HIS A 693 -29.08 13.03 -16.29
CA HIS A 693 -28.52 12.97 -14.96
C HIS A 693 -28.35 11.51 -14.51
N PRO A 694 -27.19 11.13 -13.92
CA PRO A 694 -26.91 9.74 -13.55
C PRO A 694 -27.93 9.12 -12.59
N TYR A 695 -28.64 9.93 -11.82
CA TYR A 695 -29.67 9.47 -10.89
C TYR A 695 -31.09 9.48 -11.47
N GLY A 696 -31.25 9.68 -12.80
CA GLY A 696 -32.53 9.62 -13.44
C GLY A 696 -33.49 10.78 -13.12
N THR A 697 -32.96 11.94 -12.70
CA THR A 697 -33.78 13.10 -12.29
C THR A 697 -33.92 14.21 -13.33
N LEU A 698 -33.11 14.19 -14.40
CA LEU A 698 -33.11 15.20 -15.45
C LEU A 698 -32.79 14.60 -16.80
N ILE A 699 -33.58 14.95 -17.82
CA ILE A 699 -33.31 14.71 -19.24
C ILE A 699 -33.40 16.05 -19.99
N GLY A 700 -32.45 16.35 -20.85
CA GLY A 700 -32.50 17.49 -21.76
C GLY A 700 -32.00 17.11 -23.15
N TRP A 701 -32.66 17.62 -24.18
CA TRP A 701 -32.18 17.45 -25.56
C TRP A 701 -32.44 18.68 -26.41
N SER A 702 -31.69 18.81 -27.48
CA SER A 702 -31.89 19.89 -28.44
C SER A 702 -31.80 19.45 -29.89
N VAL A 703 -32.55 20.15 -30.74
CA VAL A 703 -32.58 19.94 -32.20
C VAL A 703 -32.36 21.27 -32.88
N ILE A 704 -31.43 21.33 -33.84
CA ILE A 704 -31.20 22.50 -34.67
C ILE A 704 -32.10 22.40 -35.89
N LYS A 705 -32.75 23.51 -36.21
CA LYS A 705 -33.68 23.63 -37.35
C LYS A 705 -34.64 22.46 -37.42
N PRO A 706 -35.40 22.21 -36.33
CA PRO A 706 -36.37 21.12 -36.29
C PRO A 706 -37.45 21.35 -37.37
N ASP A 707 -37.96 20.22 -37.91
CA ASP A 707 -38.97 20.26 -38.96
C ASP A 707 -40.34 20.69 -38.40
N PRO A 708 -41.00 21.73 -38.91
CA PRO A 708 -42.38 22.06 -38.51
C PRO A 708 -43.34 20.96 -38.87
N GLY A 709 -44.39 20.76 -38.04
CA GLY A 709 -45.35 19.65 -38.19
C GLY A 709 -44.87 18.32 -37.63
N THR A 710 -43.69 18.31 -37.01
CA THR A 710 -43.13 17.10 -36.38
C THR A 710 -43.42 17.09 -34.89
N VAL A 711 -43.77 15.89 -34.41
CA VAL A 711 -43.86 15.58 -32.97
C VAL A 711 -42.56 14.96 -32.48
N TYR A 712 -42.00 15.61 -31.47
CA TYR A 712 -40.81 15.13 -30.74
C TYR A 712 -41.28 14.50 -29.44
N GLU A 713 -40.93 13.25 -29.18
CA GLU A 713 -41.44 12.49 -28.02
C GLU A 713 -40.31 11.95 -27.19
N CYS A 714 -40.41 12.11 -25.88
CA CYS A 714 -39.58 11.36 -24.92
C CYS A 714 -40.46 10.25 -24.32
N ARG A 715 -39.98 9.02 -24.43
CA ARG A 715 -40.56 7.83 -23.70
C ARG A 715 -39.59 7.38 -22.66
N TRP A 716 -40.06 7.09 -21.47
CA TRP A 716 -39.26 6.61 -20.36
C TRP A 716 -39.92 5.48 -19.58
N THR A 717 -39.10 4.75 -18.81
CA THR A 717 -39.56 3.76 -17.86
C THR A 717 -39.09 4.10 -16.47
N ASN A 718 -39.89 3.78 -15.46
CA ASN A 718 -39.54 4.02 -14.06
C ASN A 718 -39.16 2.70 -13.35
N ASP A 719 -39.22 1.54 -14.07
CA ASP A 719 -38.90 0.19 -13.56
C ASP A 719 -37.53 -0.28 -14.06
#